data_ded28fdb1bee5d9e33788a03fa519cfd
#
_entry.id   ded28fdb1bee5d9e33788a03fa519cfd
#
_cell.length_a   1.000
_cell.length_b   1.000
_cell.length_c   1.000
_cell.angle_alpha   90.00
_cell.angle_beta   90.00
_cell.angle_gamma   90.00
#
_symmetry.space_group_name_H-M   'P 1'
#
loop_
_entity.id
_entity.type
_entity.pdbx_description
1 polymer ?
#
loop_
_entity_poly.entity_id
_entity_poly.type
_entity_poly.pdbx_seq_one_letter_code
_entity_poly.pdbx_strand_id
1 'polypeptide(L)'
;MLITTIILIQIISATILYIYFNPIFIAIDVVVTGIVLFKDKKKLIISLLVLFLTIIHLNTIDAKYNSIKDNEFFDVNAVVINKNRSNKKYIVKLTNNNNIKFLVTTKKDLEIGDKVNIRSKVNKAYTNGNPYMFNYKNYLLKNNIYGDIYCRTNPEIIGKSKSPLLKIRKLVLNHIVFKLDSNFNGEESSVLKSVFTGSNFLSDDYTNAVNALGISHVFAISGLHIIILYTIFNKLFGIFKINRKLISWISLILIAIYGYAVGLPSSIVRAFIMLVIVELSNQMQIDWFDLNNLTIAAIIILLINPYNLLDVGFIFSFLATFTIIYLYPRFKKYNKKLYNYFLLSGMVYLILLPIQLRFFNEYTIGFIIGNTIILPIFTVVIQLTAIVLLIPNSINYIFVQLIKLCLKTISYIFATIDFLGIHSTNFMSFSILMIILYYIIIFTTYNRHYIKTLNNFNKKTLTNMLFLSLILPLILNIINPITKINFVDIGQGDCLLVRQYIKSFMIDTGGSYKSEDKSGENLMEYLHKIGLNNLEYVFLTHFDEDHSKNLININKSYNPIVLSRINGDKILKKKYNQGNVYVSLRNKQNIRIGNVDIKIIDKPISNEENDKSIVYKLYINNISLLITGDISGEYERNILKDDIKSDILKVSHHGSKSSSDSHFLKTVRPKLAVISVGLRNEYGHPHHQTLDRLNKLNIPIKRTDLDGNIEVVSSKFFNSIRANRDKYSIIHFLVEEQNSIITTVVILLYFKNRGVKNGFFIGETKIR
;
A
#
# COMPACT_ATOMS: atom_id res chain seq x y z
N MET A 1 24.14 -20.46 5.20
CA MET A 1 22.71 -20.44 4.84
C MET A 1 21.78 -20.34 6.07
N LEU A 2 21.80 -21.28 7.02
CA LEU A 2 20.85 -21.27 8.15
C LEU A 2 20.90 -19.99 9.02
N ILE A 3 22.09 -19.48 9.34
CA ILE A 3 22.25 -18.28 10.16
C ILE A 3 21.72 -17.03 9.44
N THR A 4 22.08 -16.83 8.19
CA THR A 4 21.62 -15.68 7.39
C THR A 4 20.09 -15.67 7.24
N THR A 5 19.49 -16.85 7.04
CA THR A 5 18.02 -16.99 6.96
C THR A 5 17.35 -16.66 8.29
N ILE A 6 17.91 -17.10 9.44
CA ILE A 6 17.40 -16.78 10.78
C ILE A 6 17.46 -15.26 11.01
N ILE A 7 18.60 -14.62 10.70
CA ILE A 7 18.76 -13.16 10.82
C ILE A 7 17.70 -12.41 9.99
N LEU A 8 17.50 -12.83 8.73
CA LEU A 8 16.52 -12.21 7.86
C LEU A 8 15.09 -12.36 8.41
N ILE A 9 14.70 -13.56 8.82
CA ILE A 9 13.39 -13.82 9.42
C ILE A 9 13.19 -12.92 10.65
N GLN A 10 14.21 -12.78 11.50
CA GLN A 10 14.12 -11.97 12.72
C GLN A 10 13.98 -10.48 12.41
N ILE A 11 14.66 -9.94 11.40
CA ILE A 11 14.48 -8.56 10.97
C ILE A 11 13.06 -8.34 10.43
N ILE A 12 12.56 -9.29 9.63
CA ILE A 12 11.21 -9.22 9.06
C ILE A 12 10.15 -9.25 10.17
N SER A 13 10.23 -10.22 11.09
CA SER A 13 9.28 -10.36 12.18
C SER A 13 9.30 -9.12 13.09
N ALA A 14 10.47 -8.66 13.53
CA ALA A 14 10.63 -7.47 14.34
C ALA A 14 10.01 -6.23 13.69
N THR A 15 10.25 -6.04 12.38
CA THR A 15 9.73 -4.88 11.65
C THR A 15 8.20 -4.92 11.53
N ILE A 16 7.64 -6.07 11.18
CA ILE A 16 6.17 -6.23 11.05
C ILE A 16 5.50 -6.07 12.41
N LEU A 17 6.04 -6.72 13.45
CA LEU A 17 5.45 -6.67 14.79
C LEU A 17 5.54 -5.26 15.40
N TYR A 18 6.64 -4.56 15.18
CA TYR A 18 6.80 -3.19 15.66
C TYR A 18 5.81 -2.22 14.99
N ILE A 19 5.63 -2.32 13.66
CA ILE A 19 4.84 -1.33 12.91
C ILE A 19 3.34 -1.58 13.05
N TYR A 20 2.91 -2.84 13.00
CA TYR A 20 1.49 -3.17 12.89
C TYR A 20 0.86 -3.68 14.18
N PHE A 21 1.62 -4.30 15.08
CA PHE A 21 1.08 -5.02 16.22
C PHE A 21 1.45 -4.38 17.55
N ASN A 22 0.69 -4.72 18.59
CA ASN A 22 0.99 -4.33 19.96
C ASN A 22 2.32 -4.95 20.44
N PRO A 23 3.05 -4.30 21.37
CA PRO A 23 4.31 -4.82 21.92
C PRO A 23 4.25 -6.25 22.47
N ILE A 24 3.07 -6.71 22.90
CA ILE A 24 2.86 -8.08 23.35
C ILE A 24 3.24 -9.14 22.29
N PHE A 25 3.05 -8.84 21.01
CA PHE A 25 3.45 -9.73 19.93
C PHE A 25 4.97 -9.84 19.78
N ILE A 26 5.70 -8.78 20.13
CA ILE A 26 7.17 -8.82 20.19
C ILE A 26 7.61 -9.75 21.30
N ALA A 27 6.95 -9.69 22.47
CA ALA A 27 7.24 -10.61 23.56
C ALA A 27 6.96 -12.08 23.17
N ILE A 28 5.88 -12.34 22.43
CA ILE A 28 5.57 -13.67 21.88
C ILE A 28 6.67 -14.13 20.92
N ASP A 29 7.16 -13.26 20.01
CA ASP A 29 8.24 -13.56 19.08
C ASP A 29 9.53 -13.95 19.83
N VAL A 30 9.89 -13.22 20.90
CA VAL A 30 11.03 -13.56 21.76
C VAL A 30 10.89 -14.95 22.38
N VAL A 31 9.71 -15.29 22.90
CA VAL A 31 9.43 -16.61 23.49
C VAL A 31 9.50 -17.72 22.45
N VAL A 32 8.88 -17.52 21.29
CA VAL A 32 8.90 -18.50 20.18
C VAL A 32 10.34 -18.71 19.69
N THR A 33 11.10 -17.63 19.49
CA THR A 33 12.51 -17.69 19.11
C THR A 33 13.34 -18.45 20.16
N GLY A 34 13.07 -18.19 21.45
CA GLY A 34 13.70 -18.90 22.57
C GLY A 34 13.43 -20.40 22.51
N ILE A 35 12.18 -20.81 22.33
CA ILE A 35 11.79 -22.21 22.23
C ILE A 35 12.42 -22.91 21.01
N VAL A 36 12.34 -22.26 19.84
CA VAL A 36 12.82 -22.84 18.57
C VAL A 36 14.36 -23.00 18.56
N LEU A 37 15.08 -22.02 19.09
CA LEU A 37 16.55 -21.99 19.06
C LEU A 37 17.20 -22.41 20.40
N PHE A 38 16.43 -22.94 21.36
CA PHE A 38 16.93 -23.28 22.72
C PHE A 38 18.17 -24.19 22.69
N LYS A 39 18.25 -25.13 21.75
CA LYS A 39 19.38 -26.06 21.62
C LYS A 39 20.63 -25.41 21.02
N ASP A 40 20.53 -24.28 20.31
CA ASP A 40 21.66 -23.61 19.67
C ASP A 40 21.85 -22.19 20.25
N LYS A 41 22.54 -22.12 21.37
CA LYS A 41 22.75 -20.87 22.10
C LYS A 41 23.35 -19.74 21.25
N LYS A 42 24.26 -20.07 20.30
CA LYS A 42 24.88 -19.06 19.43
C LYS A 42 23.84 -18.43 18.50
N LYS A 43 23.02 -19.24 17.86
CA LYS A 43 21.96 -18.76 16.97
C LYS A 43 20.89 -17.97 17.73
N LEU A 44 20.54 -18.41 18.94
CA LEU A 44 19.61 -17.72 19.81
C LEU A 44 20.13 -16.31 20.16
N ILE A 45 21.38 -16.19 20.62
CA ILE A 45 21.99 -14.91 20.97
C ILE A 45 22.01 -13.97 19.75
N ILE A 46 22.44 -14.45 18.58
CA ILE A 46 22.49 -13.67 17.35
C ILE A 46 21.08 -13.19 16.98
N SER A 47 20.08 -14.06 17.02
CA SER A 47 18.69 -13.75 16.68
C SER A 47 18.11 -12.67 17.60
N LEU A 48 18.28 -12.81 18.92
CA LEU A 48 17.79 -11.81 19.90
C LEU A 48 18.53 -10.48 19.77
N LEU A 49 19.85 -10.49 19.50
CA LEU A 49 20.63 -9.27 19.26
C LEU A 49 20.12 -8.54 18.02
N VAL A 50 19.86 -9.24 16.93
CA VAL A 50 19.34 -8.65 15.69
C VAL A 50 17.94 -8.06 15.90
N LEU A 51 17.05 -8.78 16.60
CA LEU A 51 15.74 -8.28 16.99
C LEU A 51 15.86 -6.95 17.77
N PHE A 52 16.69 -6.94 18.80
CA PHE A 52 16.91 -5.76 19.65
C PHE A 52 17.45 -4.56 18.84
N LEU A 53 18.47 -4.78 18.01
CA LEU A 53 19.05 -3.73 17.15
C LEU A 53 18.02 -3.20 16.15
N THR A 54 17.19 -4.07 15.57
CA THR A 54 16.14 -3.65 14.63
C THR A 54 15.09 -2.77 15.32
N ILE A 55 14.67 -3.15 16.53
CA ILE A 55 13.70 -2.34 17.31
C ILE A 55 14.30 -0.98 17.69
N ILE A 56 15.56 -0.94 18.13
CA ILE A 56 16.24 0.33 18.43
C ILE A 56 16.28 1.22 17.19
N HIS A 57 16.62 0.65 16.03
CA HIS A 57 16.67 1.41 14.77
C HIS A 57 15.29 1.98 14.41
N LEU A 58 14.23 1.18 14.48
CA LEU A 58 12.85 1.63 14.26
C LEU A 58 12.46 2.75 15.24
N ASN A 59 12.77 2.57 16.52
CA ASN A 59 12.54 3.60 17.53
C ASN A 59 13.28 4.92 17.22
N THR A 60 14.52 4.85 16.70
CA THR A 60 15.26 6.07 16.33
C THR A 60 14.63 6.80 15.14
N ILE A 61 14.10 6.07 14.16
CA ILE A 61 13.37 6.66 13.05
C ILE A 61 12.07 7.31 13.53
N ASP A 62 11.30 6.61 14.35
CA ASP A 62 10.05 7.13 14.92
C ASP A 62 10.28 8.30 15.87
N ALA A 63 11.36 8.30 16.66
CA ALA A 63 11.72 9.43 17.52
C ALA A 63 12.00 10.70 16.69
N LYS A 64 12.73 10.59 15.58
CA LYS A 64 12.96 11.70 14.65
C LYS A 64 11.65 12.18 14.01
N TYR A 65 10.78 11.25 13.61
CA TYR A 65 9.47 11.60 13.07
C TYR A 65 8.61 12.32 14.13
N ASN A 66 8.63 11.85 15.37
CA ASN A 66 7.82 12.41 16.46
C ASN A 66 8.36 13.75 16.98
N SER A 67 9.66 14.04 16.82
CA SER A 67 10.25 15.34 17.17
C SER A 67 9.75 16.49 16.30
N ILE A 68 9.19 16.20 15.12
CA ILE A 68 8.60 17.21 14.24
C ILE A 68 7.13 17.41 14.64
N LYS A 69 6.78 18.65 14.98
CA LYS A 69 5.39 19.02 15.26
C LYS A 69 4.64 19.31 13.97
N ASP A 70 3.38 18.88 13.92
CA ASP A 70 2.52 19.16 12.76
C ASP A 70 2.17 20.64 12.72
N ASN A 71 2.14 21.21 11.51
CA ASN A 71 1.80 22.61 11.25
C ASN A 71 2.77 23.64 11.90
N GLU A 72 3.96 23.20 12.34
CA GLU A 72 5.01 24.07 12.88
C GLU A 72 5.60 24.94 11.76
N PHE A 73 5.81 26.23 12.05
CA PHE A 73 6.45 27.13 11.11
C PHE A 73 7.97 26.96 11.15
N PHE A 74 8.56 26.64 9.99
CA PHE A 74 10.00 26.48 9.82
C PHE A 74 10.58 27.66 9.04
N ASP A 75 11.67 28.21 9.56
CA ASP A 75 12.60 29.09 8.85
C ASP A 75 13.96 28.40 8.84
N VAL A 76 14.25 27.66 7.77
CA VAL A 76 15.40 26.76 7.74
C VAL A 76 16.16 26.82 6.43
N ASN A 77 17.46 26.66 6.53
CA ASN A 77 18.33 26.50 5.36
C ASN A 77 18.45 25.02 5.00
N ALA A 78 18.26 24.72 3.73
CA ALA A 78 18.30 23.36 3.21
C ALA A 78 19.01 23.27 1.86
N VAL A 79 19.42 22.08 1.47
CA VAL A 79 20.05 21.79 0.16
C VAL A 79 19.13 20.86 -0.63
N VAL A 80 18.85 21.21 -1.86
CA VAL A 80 18.10 20.37 -2.80
C VAL A 80 18.95 19.17 -3.19
N ILE A 81 18.50 17.96 -2.80
CA ILE A 81 19.22 16.72 -3.10
C ILE A 81 18.57 15.91 -4.22
N ASN A 82 17.26 16.08 -4.46
CA ASN A 82 16.56 15.43 -5.54
C ASN A 82 15.44 16.32 -6.10
N LYS A 83 15.11 16.11 -7.38
CA LYS A 83 14.08 16.85 -8.09
C LYS A 83 13.14 15.87 -8.81
N ASN A 84 11.83 15.95 -8.53
CA ASN A 84 10.82 15.37 -9.40
C ASN A 84 10.35 16.44 -10.40
N ARG A 85 10.74 16.29 -11.65
CA ARG A 85 10.54 17.33 -12.68
C ARG A 85 9.08 17.51 -13.07
N SER A 86 8.26 16.45 -13.05
CA SER A 86 6.86 16.51 -13.47
C SER A 86 5.98 17.36 -12.53
N ASN A 87 6.23 17.30 -11.19
CA ASN A 87 5.31 17.85 -10.19
C ASN A 87 5.92 18.97 -9.35
N LYS A 88 7.05 19.57 -9.75
CA LYS A 88 7.76 20.62 -8.98
C LYS A 88 7.96 20.25 -7.50
N LYS A 89 8.19 18.97 -7.23
CA LYS A 89 8.49 18.42 -5.90
C LYS A 89 10.00 18.19 -5.76
N TYR A 90 10.54 18.60 -4.65
CA TYR A 90 11.98 18.56 -4.37
C TYR A 90 12.24 17.88 -3.04
N ILE A 91 13.22 16.97 -2.97
CA ILE A 91 13.69 16.46 -1.69
C ILE A 91 14.83 17.37 -1.24
N VAL A 92 14.67 17.98 -0.08
CA VAL A 92 15.66 18.85 0.53
C VAL A 92 16.22 18.23 1.80
N LYS A 93 17.49 18.49 2.10
CA LYS A 93 18.18 18.07 3.32
C LYS A 93 18.54 19.32 4.13
N LEU A 94 18.20 19.33 5.41
CA LEU A 94 18.52 20.45 6.30
C LEU A 94 20.04 20.60 6.46
N THR A 95 20.53 21.87 6.49
CA THR A 95 21.97 22.14 6.69
C THR A 95 22.37 21.99 8.13
N ASN A 96 21.50 22.33 9.11
CA ASN A 96 21.79 22.32 10.52
C ASN A 96 21.54 20.96 11.19
N ASN A 97 20.77 20.08 10.56
CA ASN A 97 20.51 18.73 11.05
C ASN A 97 20.71 17.73 9.91
N ASN A 98 21.90 17.16 9.84
CA ASN A 98 22.42 16.41 8.68
C ASN A 98 21.63 15.18 8.27
N ASN A 99 20.65 14.73 9.06
CA ASN A 99 19.90 13.49 8.77
C ASN A 99 18.40 13.68 8.53
N ILE A 100 17.90 14.94 8.55
CA ILE A 100 16.47 15.21 8.33
C ILE A 100 16.25 15.70 6.90
N LYS A 101 15.34 15.06 6.20
CA LYS A 101 14.90 15.43 4.85
C LYS A 101 13.43 15.78 4.85
N PHE A 102 13.05 16.72 3.98
CA PHE A 102 11.67 17.09 3.72
C PHE A 102 11.36 17.00 2.23
N LEU A 103 10.11 16.73 1.89
CA LEU A 103 9.58 16.91 0.55
C LEU A 103 9.03 18.34 0.44
N VAL A 104 9.54 19.10 -0.52
CA VAL A 104 9.15 20.50 -0.72
C VAL A 104 8.42 20.64 -2.05
N THR A 105 7.23 21.21 -2.02
CA THR A 105 6.46 21.56 -3.20
C THR A 105 6.46 23.07 -3.37
N THR A 106 6.92 23.58 -4.51
CA THR A 106 7.02 25.02 -4.80
C THR A 106 6.80 25.32 -6.27
N LYS A 107 6.30 26.52 -6.59
CA LYS A 107 6.15 27.00 -7.98
C LYS A 107 7.51 27.37 -8.60
N LYS A 108 8.51 27.72 -7.78
CA LYS A 108 9.87 28.07 -8.23
C LYS A 108 10.59 26.83 -8.72
N ASP A 109 11.27 26.96 -9.85
CA ASP A 109 12.13 25.90 -10.34
C ASP A 109 13.47 25.90 -9.58
N LEU A 110 13.81 24.77 -8.97
CA LEU A 110 15.02 24.56 -8.20
C LEU A 110 15.88 23.50 -8.88
N GLU A 111 17.19 23.60 -8.70
CA GLU A 111 18.15 22.62 -9.21
C GLU A 111 18.79 21.81 -8.10
N ILE A 112 19.23 20.60 -8.42
CA ILE A 112 20.02 19.76 -7.50
C ILE A 112 21.30 20.52 -7.12
N GLY A 113 21.51 20.65 -5.81
CA GLY A 113 22.64 21.39 -5.24
C GLY A 113 22.34 22.84 -4.87
N ASP A 114 21.14 23.38 -5.17
CA ASP A 114 20.76 24.69 -4.69
C ASP A 114 20.64 24.70 -3.16
N LYS A 115 21.21 25.72 -2.51
CA LYS A 115 20.95 26.02 -1.13
C LYS A 115 19.79 26.99 -1.07
N VAL A 116 18.76 26.64 -0.30
CA VAL A 116 17.52 27.40 -0.24
C VAL A 116 17.17 27.71 1.22
N ASN A 117 16.66 28.91 1.45
CA ASN A 117 15.96 29.23 2.69
C ASN A 117 14.46 28.97 2.49
N ILE A 118 13.86 28.21 3.39
CA ILE A 118 12.46 27.80 3.33
C ILE A 118 11.74 28.36 4.54
N ARG A 119 10.76 29.25 4.29
CA ARG A 119 9.86 29.82 5.29
C ARG A 119 8.45 29.32 5.06
N SER A 120 8.06 28.25 5.73
CA SER A 120 6.75 27.64 5.54
C SER A 120 6.42 26.67 6.68
N LYS A 121 5.14 26.27 6.75
CA LYS A 121 4.69 25.27 7.70
C LYS A 121 5.03 23.87 7.22
N VAL A 122 5.48 23.01 8.16
CA VAL A 122 5.71 21.60 7.91
C VAL A 122 4.42 20.83 8.12
N ASN A 123 4.04 20.03 7.15
CA ASN A 123 2.95 19.09 7.25
C ASN A 123 3.50 17.71 7.59
N LYS A 124 3.13 17.19 8.75
CA LYS A 124 3.48 15.83 9.14
C LYS A 124 2.64 14.84 8.31
N ALA A 125 3.28 13.84 7.72
CA ALA A 125 2.57 12.79 7.01
C ALA A 125 2.02 11.77 8.00
N TYR A 126 0.71 11.59 8.03
CA TYR A 126 0.07 10.52 8.80
C TYR A 126 -0.02 9.24 7.96
N THR A 127 -0.27 8.11 8.62
CA THR A 127 -0.71 6.90 7.93
C THR A 127 -2.00 7.23 7.19
N ASN A 128 -2.26 6.53 6.08
CA ASN A 128 -3.52 6.69 5.35
C ASN A 128 -4.72 6.55 6.28
N GLY A 129 -5.74 7.31 6.00
CA GLY A 129 -6.97 7.29 6.78
C GLY A 129 -7.71 5.96 6.67
N ASN A 130 -7.73 5.32 5.48
CA ASN A 130 -8.49 4.10 5.24
C ASN A 130 -7.57 2.87 5.07
N PRO A 131 -8.04 1.66 5.48
CA PRO A 131 -7.31 0.40 5.29
C PRO A 131 -6.99 0.16 3.81
N TYR A 132 -5.88 -0.54 3.56
CA TYR A 132 -5.39 -0.93 2.23
C TYR A 132 -5.01 0.22 1.29
N MET A 133 -5.26 1.47 1.65
CA MET A 133 -4.82 2.62 0.88
C MET A 133 -3.31 2.82 0.97
N PHE A 134 -2.73 3.55 0.03
CA PHE A 134 -1.31 3.82 -0.01
C PHE A 134 -0.82 4.52 1.27
N ASN A 135 0.12 3.91 2.00
CA ASN A 135 0.64 4.46 3.25
C ASN A 135 1.77 5.46 2.99
N TYR A 136 1.38 6.73 2.85
CA TYR A 136 2.30 7.82 2.53
C TYR A 136 3.35 8.06 3.62
N LYS A 137 3.01 7.90 4.90
CA LYS A 137 3.97 7.99 6.02
C LYS A 137 5.10 6.96 5.84
N ASN A 138 4.76 5.68 5.61
CA ASN A 138 5.75 4.63 5.45
C ASN A 138 6.62 4.84 4.21
N TYR A 139 6.04 5.33 3.11
CA TYR A 139 6.77 5.71 1.90
C TYR A 139 7.80 6.82 2.18
N LEU A 140 7.44 7.84 2.94
CA LEU A 140 8.36 8.91 3.31
C LEU A 140 9.47 8.41 4.24
N LEU A 141 9.12 7.64 5.30
CA LEU A 141 10.08 7.10 6.25
C LEU A 141 11.08 6.14 5.60
N LYS A 142 10.65 5.34 4.62
CA LYS A 142 11.53 4.52 3.79
C LYS A 142 12.63 5.36 3.12
N ASN A 143 12.30 6.57 2.68
CA ASN A 143 13.23 7.49 2.03
C ASN A 143 13.95 8.43 3.03
N ASN A 144 13.77 8.22 4.34
CA ASN A 144 14.24 9.11 5.43
C ASN A 144 13.72 10.54 5.25
N ILE A 145 12.48 10.70 4.79
CA ILE A 145 11.76 11.97 4.67
C ILE A 145 10.76 12.02 5.82
N TYR A 146 10.76 13.13 6.56
CA TYR A 146 10.02 13.21 7.82
C TYR A 146 8.77 14.10 7.75
N GLY A 147 8.53 14.77 6.63
CA GLY A 147 7.33 15.58 6.41
C GLY A 147 7.36 16.27 5.06
N ASP A 148 6.25 16.96 4.77
CA ASP A 148 6.02 17.73 3.55
C ASP A 148 5.97 19.23 3.86
N ILE A 149 6.51 20.03 2.96
CA ILE A 149 6.46 21.49 3.04
C ILE A 149 5.84 22.02 1.74
N TYR A 150 4.68 22.64 1.84
CA TYR A 150 4.08 23.34 0.73
C TYR A 150 4.42 24.83 0.83
N CYS A 151 5.30 25.31 -0.04
CA CYS A 151 5.74 26.70 -0.04
C CYS A 151 4.70 27.58 -0.71
N ARG A 152 3.96 28.38 0.09
CA ARG A 152 3.09 29.44 -0.43
C ARG A 152 3.89 30.60 -1.01
N THR A 153 5.01 30.95 -0.37
CA THR A 153 6.01 31.88 -0.87
C THR A 153 7.19 31.11 -1.47
N ASN A 154 7.72 31.61 -2.58
CA ASN A 154 8.83 30.93 -3.24
C ASN A 154 10.09 30.89 -2.33
N PRO A 155 10.76 29.73 -2.19
CA PRO A 155 12.00 29.66 -1.45
C PRO A 155 13.08 30.57 -2.02
N GLU A 156 13.89 31.21 -1.16
CA GLU A 156 15.03 32.02 -1.54
C GLU A 156 16.23 31.13 -1.83
N ILE A 157 16.88 31.30 -2.99
CA ILE A 157 18.13 30.62 -3.31
C ILE A 157 19.26 31.46 -2.71
N ILE A 158 19.91 30.94 -1.66
CA ILE A 158 21.00 31.59 -0.92
C ILE A 158 22.40 31.21 -1.40
N GLY A 159 22.48 30.27 -2.36
CA GLY A 159 23.75 29.81 -2.94
C GLY A 159 23.71 28.41 -3.51
N LYS A 160 24.88 27.84 -3.76
CA LYS A 160 25.02 26.45 -4.25
C LYS A 160 25.84 25.59 -3.29
N SER A 161 25.53 24.32 -3.24
CA SER A 161 26.26 23.33 -2.44
C SER A 161 27.63 23.04 -3.04
N LYS A 162 28.65 22.98 -2.21
CA LYS A 162 30.02 22.59 -2.60
C LYS A 162 30.19 21.05 -2.70
N SER A 163 29.16 20.26 -2.39
CA SER A 163 29.25 18.79 -2.38
C SER A 163 29.61 18.23 -3.77
N PRO A 164 30.73 17.51 -3.92
CA PRO A 164 31.11 16.90 -5.21
C PRO A 164 30.12 15.84 -5.66
N LEU A 165 29.53 15.10 -4.72
CA LEU A 165 28.52 14.08 -5.03
C LEU A 165 27.27 14.67 -5.68
N LEU A 166 26.76 15.83 -5.20
CA LEU A 166 25.61 16.50 -5.82
C LEU A 166 25.95 17.08 -7.19
N LYS A 167 27.20 17.55 -7.40
CA LYS A 167 27.65 17.97 -8.72
C LYS A 167 27.67 16.80 -9.71
N ILE A 168 28.24 15.65 -9.32
CA ILE A 168 28.24 14.42 -10.13
C ILE A 168 26.81 14.00 -10.44
N ARG A 169 25.93 13.96 -9.46
CA ARG A 169 24.52 13.63 -9.65
C ARG A 169 23.85 14.51 -10.70
N LYS A 170 24.00 15.83 -10.57
CA LYS A 170 23.46 16.81 -11.52
C LYS A 170 24.02 16.59 -12.93
N LEU A 171 25.35 16.37 -13.07
CA LEU A 171 26.00 16.13 -14.35
C LEU A 171 25.46 14.88 -15.04
N VAL A 172 25.38 13.74 -14.32
CA VAL A 172 24.88 12.48 -14.88
C VAL A 172 23.43 12.61 -15.34
N LEU A 173 22.54 13.15 -14.50
CA LEU A 173 21.12 13.29 -14.86
C LEU A 173 20.92 14.29 -16.02
N ASN A 174 21.65 15.41 -16.02
CA ASN A 174 21.56 16.37 -17.12
C ASN A 174 22.12 15.79 -18.43
N HIS A 175 23.21 15.01 -18.38
CA HIS A 175 23.74 14.33 -19.56
C HIS A 175 22.71 13.34 -20.14
N ILE A 176 22.08 12.51 -19.31
CA ILE A 176 21.03 11.57 -19.75
C ILE A 176 19.90 12.33 -20.44
N VAL A 177 19.34 13.35 -19.76
CA VAL A 177 18.22 14.13 -20.29
C VAL A 177 18.60 14.83 -21.61
N PHE A 178 19.73 15.50 -21.64
CA PHE A 178 20.22 16.20 -22.85
C PHE A 178 20.39 15.25 -24.05
N LYS A 179 21.04 14.10 -23.82
CA LYS A 179 21.24 13.08 -24.85
C LYS A 179 19.94 12.51 -25.38
N LEU A 180 18.97 12.27 -24.52
CA LEU A 180 17.67 11.73 -24.92
C LEU A 180 16.83 12.79 -25.66
N ASP A 181 16.80 14.03 -25.18
CA ASP A 181 16.07 15.11 -25.84
C ASP A 181 16.68 15.54 -27.19
N SER A 182 18.00 15.35 -27.35
CA SER A 182 18.67 15.64 -28.64
C SER A 182 18.46 14.57 -29.72
N ASN A 183 18.07 13.35 -29.37
CA ASN A 183 17.91 12.22 -30.32
C ASN A 183 16.48 11.74 -30.50
N PHE A 184 15.59 12.03 -29.55
CA PHE A 184 14.22 11.55 -29.51
C PHE A 184 13.25 12.68 -29.20
N ASN A 185 12.03 12.62 -29.75
CA ASN A 185 11.01 13.65 -29.58
C ASN A 185 9.77 13.10 -28.86
N GLY A 186 8.99 14.00 -28.24
CA GLY A 186 7.68 13.70 -27.67
C GLY A 186 7.67 12.54 -26.68
N GLU A 187 6.81 11.57 -26.96
CA GLU A 187 6.58 10.41 -26.08
C GLU A 187 7.80 9.47 -26.02
N GLU A 188 8.53 9.30 -27.13
CA GLU A 188 9.74 8.47 -27.16
C GLU A 188 10.79 8.95 -26.15
N SER A 189 11.08 10.28 -26.16
CA SER A 189 11.99 10.89 -25.18
C SER A 189 11.46 10.72 -23.74
N SER A 190 10.16 10.90 -23.53
CA SER A 190 9.53 10.78 -22.22
C SER A 190 9.63 9.37 -21.65
N VAL A 191 9.39 8.35 -22.48
CA VAL A 191 9.56 6.93 -22.13
C VAL A 191 11.00 6.63 -21.72
N LEU A 192 11.97 7.00 -22.56
CA LEU A 192 13.38 6.72 -22.28
C LEU A 192 13.90 7.49 -21.06
N LYS A 193 13.48 8.75 -20.87
CA LYS A 193 13.80 9.52 -19.66
C LYS A 193 13.25 8.85 -18.40
N SER A 194 12.00 8.37 -18.44
CA SER A 194 11.41 7.66 -17.29
C SER A 194 12.23 6.43 -16.90
N VAL A 195 12.64 5.64 -17.89
CA VAL A 195 13.42 4.41 -17.73
C VAL A 195 14.84 4.65 -17.19
N PHE A 196 15.52 5.70 -17.64
CA PHE A 196 16.93 5.94 -17.28
C PHE A 196 17.13 6.91 -16.12
N THR A 197 16.13 7.73 -15.77
CA THR A 197 16.24 8.67 -14.63
C THR A 197 15.43 8.22 -13.41
N GLY A 198 14.49 7.29 -13.57
CA GLY A 198 13.56 6.87 -12.52
C GLY A 198 12.51 7.92 -12.15
N SER A 199 12.39 9.00 -12.95
CA SER A 199 11.37 10.03 -12.77
C SER A 199 10.21 9.77 -13.71
N ASN A 200 8.97 10.02 -13.28
CA ASN A 200 7.80 9.82 -14.14
C ASN A 200 7.69 10.96 -15.17
N PHE A 201 7.84 10.63 -16.46
CA PHE A 201 7.61 11.50 -17.61
C PHE A 201 6.53 10.95 -18.55
N LEU A 202 5.91 9.81 -18.20
CA LEU A 202 4.92 9.14 -19.04
C LEU A 202 3.62 9.94 -19.08
N SER A 203 2.92 9.90 -20.21
CA SER A 203 1.52 10.33 -20.32
C SER A 203 0.59 9.39 -19.55
N ASP A 204 -0.60 9.89 -19.20
CA ASP A 204 -1.60 9.07 -18.50
C ASP A 204 -2.03 7.86 -19.35
N ASP A 205 -2.22 8.05 -20.66
CA ASP A 205 -2.60 6.97 -21.59
C ASP A 205 -1.53 5.87 -21.66
N TYR A 206 -0.26 6.27 -21.75
CA TYR A 206 0.84 5.32 -21.74
C TYR A 206 0.95 4.58 -20.41
N THR A 207 0.73 5.28 -19.30
CA THR A 207 0.72 4.69 -17.96
C THR A 207 -0.41 3.66 -17.82
N ASN A 208 -1.60 3.95 -18.34
CA ASN A 208 -2.73 3.03 -18.33
C ASN A 208 -2.44 1.76 -19.15
N ALA A 209 -1.86 1.90 -20.35
CA ALA A 209 -1.47 0.75 -21.18
C ALA A 209 -0.41 -0.13 -20.50
N VAL A 210 0.58 0.48 -19.86
CA VAL A 210 1.63 -0.21 -19.09
C VAL A 210 1.04 -0.97 -17.90
N ASN A 211 0.07 -0.38 -17.20
CA ASN A 211 -0.61 -1.01 -16.07
C ASN A 211 -1.51 -2.17 -16.52
N ALA A 212 -2.26 -2.02 -17.61
CA ALA A 212 -3.10 -3.06 -18.19
C ALA A 212 -2.29 -4.34 -18.51
N LEU A 213 -1.04 -4.18 -18.88
CA LEU A 213 -0.10 -5.28 -19.18
C LEU A 213 0.74 -5.72 -17.98
N GLY A 214 0.59 -5.08 -16.81
CA GLY A 214 1.38 -5.42 -15.63
C GLY A 214 2.89 -5.26 -15.79
N ILE A 215 3.34 -4.42 -16.74
CA ILE A 215 4.78 -4.18 -17.03
C ILE A 215 5.32 -2.89 -16.43
N SER A 216 4.60 -2.26 -15.51
CA SER A 216 5.04 -1.03 -14.82
C SER A 216 6.42 -1.17 -14.18
N HIS A 217 6.82 -2.38 -13.79
CA HIS A 217 8.15 -2.68 -13.26
C HIS A 217 9.29 -2.52 -14.29
N VAL A 218 8.99 -2.50 -15.59
CA VAL A 218 9.97 -2.28 -16.67
C VAL A 218 10.34 -0.80 -16.77
N PHE A 219 9.40 0.09 -16.44
CA PHE A 219 9.59 1.54 -16.43
C PHE A 219 10.18 2.06 -15.11
N ALA A 220 10.07 1.29 -14.05
CA ALA A 220 10.88 1.50 -12.85
C ALA A 220 12.30 0.96 -13.11
N ILE A 221 13.33 1.70 -12.70
CA ILE A 221 14.72 1.22 -12.86
C ILE A 221 14.87 -0.10 -12.10
N SER A 222 15.16 -1.17 -12.85
CA SER A 222 15.18 -2.56 -12.34
C SER A 222 16.60 -3.13 -12.24
N GLY A 223 16.73 -4.27 -11.56
CA GLY A 223 17.99 -5.02 -11.54
C GLY A 223 18.49 -5.42 -12.93
N LEU A 224 17.59 -5.62 -13.89
CA LEU A 224 17.94 -5.91 -15.28
C LEU A 224 18.75 -4.76 -15.92
N HIS A 225 18.35 -3.52 -15.69
CA HIS A 225 19.09 -2.34 -16.17
C HIS A 225 20.55 -2.35 -15.66
N ILE A 226 20.73 -2.68 -14.39
CA ILE A 226 22.04 -2.72 -13.73
C ILE A 226 22.92 -3.81 -14.33
N ILE A 227 22.37 -5.01 -14.55
CA ILE A 227 23.09 -6.12 -15.18
C ILE A 227 23.46 -5.80 -16.62
N ILE A 228 22.57 -5.16 -17.39
CA ILE A 228 22.83 -4.73 -18.76
C ILE A 228 23.97 -3.71 -18.78
N LEU A 229 23.91 -2.66 -17.95
CA LEU A 229 24.95 -1.64 -17.87
C LEU A 229 26.29 -2.25 -17.46
N TYR A 230 26.32 -3.14 -16.46
CA TYR A 230 27.51 -3.85 -16.04
C TYR A 230 28.14 -4.66 -17.19
N THR A 231 27.30 -5.37 -17.95
CA THR A 231 27.76 -6.17 -19.09
C THR A 231 28.32 -5.30 -20.22
N ILE A 232 27.65 -4.17 -20.49
CA ILE A 232 28.11 -3.19 -21.51
C ILE A 232 29.46 -2.60 -21.10
N PHE A 233 29.61 -2.12 -19.86
CA PHE A 233 30.88 -1.56 -19.38
C PHE A 233 32.00 -2.59 -19.41
N ASN A 234 31.75 -3.83 -18.95
CA ASN A 234 32.77 -4.89 -19.02
C ASN A 234 33.21 -5.20 -20.47
N LYS A 235 32.27 -5.23 -21.42
CA LYS A 235 32.62 -5.44 -22.84
C LYS A 235 33.40 -4.27 -23.42
N LEU A 236 32.98 -3.04 -23.16
CA LEU A 236 33.63 -1.84 -23.65
C LEU A 236 35.06 -1.70 -23.12
N PHE A 237 35.24 -1.86 -21.81
CA PHE A 237 36.60 -1.80 -21.23
C PHE A 237 37.46 -3.01 -21.56
N GLY A 238 36.83 -4.17 -21.86
CA GLY A 238 37.54 -5.37 -22.34
C GLY A 238 38.31 -5.17 -23.64
N ILE A 239 37.91 -4.19 -24.47
CA ILE A 239 38.62 -3.84 -25.71
C ILE A 239 40.02 -3.31 -25.42
N PHE A 240 40.22 -2.65 -24.27
CA PHE A 240 41.51 -2.01 -23.91
C PHE A 240 42.52 -2.98 -23.31
N LYS A 241 42.30 -4.30 -23.31
CA LYS A 241 43.22 -5.34 -22.78
C LYS A 241 43.66 -5.13 -21.32
N ILE A 242 42.83 -4.43 -20.53
CA ILE A 242 43.06 -4.23 -19.10
C ILE A 242 42.76 -5.50 -18.32
N ASN A 243 43.34 -5.67 -17.12
CA ASN A 243 43.06 -6.79 -16.23
C ASN A 243 41.56 -6.93 -15.95
N ARG A 244 41.00 -8.11 -16.18
CA ARG A 244 39.55 -8.38 -16.02
C ARG A 244 39.04 -8.02 -14.63
N LYS A 245 39.81 -8.25 -13.56
CA LYS A 245 39.41 -7.87 -12.19
C LYS A 245 39.29 -6.34 -12.05
N LEU A 246 40.20 -5.59 -12.65
CA LEU A 246 40.15 -4.12 -12.61
C LEU A 246 38.96 -3.58 -13.43
N ILE A 247 38.68 -4.19 -14.59
CA ILE A 247 37.50 -3.84 -15.40
C ILE A 247 36.21 -4.03 -14.62
N SER A 248 36.05 -5.16 -13.91
CA SER A 248 34.86 -5.41 -13.10
C SER A 248 34.68 -4.36 -12.02
N TRP A 249 35.74 -3.98 -11.30
CA TRP A 249 35.66 -2.95 -10.27
C TRP A 249 35.35 -1.57 -10.83
N ILE A 250 35.96 -1.18 -11.95
CA ILE A 250 35.64 0.07 -12.65
C ILE A 250 34.16 0.09 -13.04
N SER A 251 33.66 -1.00 -13.61
CA SER A 251 32.25 -1.12 -13.99
C SER A 251 31.32 -1.00 -12.79
N LEU A 252 31.66 -1.62 -11.65
CA LEU A 252 30.91 -1.50 -10.41
C LEU A 252 30.90 -0.06 -9.86
N ILE A 253 32.03 0.66 -9.93
CA ILE A 253 32.10 2.07 -9.52
C ILE A 253 31.19 2.94 -10.41
N LEU A 254 31.19 2.74 -11.73
CA LEU A 254 30.31 3.48 -12.65
C LEU A 254 28.83 3.20 -12.35
N ILE A 255 28.48 1.95 -12.03
CA ILE A 255 27.12 1.58 -11.63
C ILE A 255 26.75 2.22 -10.30
N ALA A 256 27.67 2.29 -9.34
CA ALA A 256 27.43 2.97 -8.07
C ALA A 256 27.15 4.47 -8.27
N ILE A 257 27.92 5.13 -9.17
CA ILE A 257 27.72 6.53 -9.55
C ILE A 257 26.35 6.71 -10.21
N TYR A 258 26.00 5.86 -11.17
CA TYR A 258 24.67 5.88 -11.81
C TYR A 258 23.54 5.63 -10.79
N GLY A 259 23.66 4.60 -9.97
CA GLY A 259 22.67 4.30 -8.91
C GLY A 259 22.46 5.46 -7.95
N TYR A 260 23.56 6.14 -7.55
CA TYR A 260 23.49 7.35 -6.74
C TYR A 260 22.79 8.50 -7.48
N ALA A 261 23.09 8.67 -8.77
CA ALA A 261 22.48 9.71 -9.60
C ALA A 261 20.97 9.56 -9.68
N VAL A 262 20.45 8.36 -9.85
CA VAL A 262 19.00 8.08 -9.96
C VAL A 262 18.27 7.94 -8.61
N GLY A 263 18.98 7.97 -7.48
CA GLY A 263 18.39 8.05 -6.14
C GLY A 263 18.37 6.77 -5.34
N LEU A 264 19.14 5.74 -5.71
CA LEU A 264 19.32 4.47 -5.00
C LEU A 264 17.99 3.71 -4.71
N PRO A 265 17.10 3.49 -5.70
CA PRO A 265 15.93 2.66 -5.45
C PRO A 265 16.33 1.25 -5.01
N SER A 266 15.50 0.59 -4.20
CA SER A 266 15.78 -0.71 -3.58
C SER A 266 16.17 -1.81 -4.58
N SER A 267 15.61 -1.77 -5.79
CA SER A 267 15.93 -2.69 -6.89
C SER A 267 17.37 -2.55 -7.40
N ILE A 268 17.87 -1.30 -7.50
CA ILE A 268 19.26 -1.02 -7.89
C ILE A 268 20.22 -1.45 -6.79
N VAL A 269 19.92 -1.05 -5.54
CA VAL A 269 20.77 -1.38 -4.39
C VAL A 269 20.93 -2.90 -4.25
N ARG A 270 19.84 -3.66 -4.40
CA ARG A 270 19.86 -5.13 -4.40
C ARG A 270 20.76 -5.68 -5.50
N ALA A 271 20.53 -5.28 -6.76
CA ALA A 271 21.31 -5.77 -7.90
C ALA A 271 22.79 -5.41 -7.76
N PHE A 272 23.10 -4.22 -7.29
CA PHE A 272 24.47 -3.76 -7.04
C PHE A 272 25.16 -4.61 -5.96
N ILE A 273 24.52 -4.82 -4.81
CA ILE A 273 25.06 -5.66 -3.72
C ILE A 273 25.30 -7.08 -4.22
N MET A 274 24.35 -7.66 -4.96
CA MET A 274 24.52 -9.01 -5.52
C MET A 274 25.68 -9.07 -6.50
N LEU A 275 25.86 -8.08 -7.37
CA LEU A 275 26.99 -8.03 -8.30
C LEU A 275 28.32 -7.90 -7.54
N VAL A 276 28.40 -7.09 -6.49
CA VAL A 276 29.59 -6.97 -5.65
C VAL A 276 29.92 -8.31 -4.98
N ILE A 277 28.92 -9.00 -4.43
CA ILE A 277 29.12 -10.31 -3.78
C ILE A 277 29.61 -11.34 -4.81
N VAL A 278 29.01 -11.40 -6.01
CA VAL A 278 29.43 -12.31 -7.08
C VAL A 278 30.86 -12.02 -7.49
N GLU A 279 31.23 -10.75 -7.66
CA GLU A 279 32.60 -10.39 -8.04
C GLU A 279 33.62 -10.75 -6.94
N LEU A 280 33.32 -10.51 -5.68
CA LEU A 280 34.13 -10.95 -4.55
C LEU A 280 34.27 -12.47 -4.49
N SER A 281 33.16 -13.20 -4.70
CA SER A 281 33.15 -14.68 -4.76
C SER A 281 34.07 -15.18 -5.85
N ASN A 282 33.98 -14.62 -7.06
CA ASN A 282 34.85 -14.98 -8.20
C ASN A 282 36.33 -14.71 -7.92
N GLN A 283 36.64 -13.59 -7.23
CA GLN A 283 38.04 -13.26 -6.90
C GLN A 283 38.61 -14.12 -5.79
N MET A 284 37.80 -14.54 -4.83
CA MET A 284 38.16 -15.40 -3.70
C MET A 284 38.08 -16.88 -4.03
N GLN A 285 37.59 -17.23 -5.23
CA GLN A 285 37.36 -18.64 -5.67
C GLN A 285 36.45 -19.41 -4.69
N ILE A 286 35.43 -18.74 -4.11
CA ILE A 286 34.46 -19.32 -3.20
C ILE A 286 33.13 -19.44 -3.91
N ASP A 287 32.60 -20.66 -4.02
CA ASP A 287 31.25 -20.86 -4.55
C ASP A 287 30.20 -20.49 -3.50
N TRP A 288 29.66 -19.28 -3.61
CA TRP A 288 28.55 -18.87 -2.78
C TRP A 288 27.23 -19.23 -3.45
N PHE A 289 26.36 -19.90 -2.71
CA PHE A 289 25.03 -20.20 -3.22
C PHE A 289 24.25 -18.90 -3.49
N ASP A 290 23.62 -18.80 -4.65
CA ASP A 290 22.84 -17.61 -5.07
C ASP A 290 21.78 -17.16 -4.05
N LEU A 291 21.18 -18.12 -3.31
CA LEU A 291 20.25 -17.83 -2.24
C LEU A 291 20.89 -17.11 -1.04
N ASN A 292 22.14 -17.44 -0.70
CA ASN A 292 22.87 -16.74 0.36
C ASN A 292 23.10 -15.27 -0.06
N ASN A 293 23.48 -15.06 -1.31
CA ASN A 293 23.72 -13.72 -1.87
C ASN A 293 22.44 -12.87 -1.81
N LEU A 294 21.29 -13.47 -2.18
CA LEU A 294 19.99 -12.83 -2.08
C LEU A 294 19.64 -12.48 -0.63
N THR A 295 19.85 -13.42 0.30
CA THR A 295 19.57 -13.23 1.73
C THR A 295 20.45 -12.14 2.35
N ILE A 296 21.75 -12.11 2.03
CA ILE A 296 22.69 -11.09 2.51
C ILE A 296 22.30 -9.72 1.98
N ALA A 297 21.92 -9.61 0.69
CA ALA A 297 21.45 -8.36 0.11
C ALA A 297 20.19 -7.84 0.83
N ALA A 298 19.23 -8.73 1.17
CA ALA A 298 18.06 -8.37 1.93
C ALA A 298 18.42 -7.84 3.33
N ILE A 299 19.29 -8.55 4.05
CA ILE A 299 19.76 -8.14 5.38
C ILE A 299 20.40 -6.74 5.33
N ILE A 300 21.31 -6.49 4.39
CA ILE A 300 22.00 -5.20 4.27
C ILE A 300 20.99 -4.07 4.04
N ILE A 301 20.03 -4.25 3.12
CA ILE A 301 19.03 -3.22 2.79
C ILE A 301 18.13 -2.95 4.00
N LEU A 302 17.69 -3.99 4.71
CA LEU A 302 16.82 -3.85 5.88
C LEU A 302 17.56 -3.28 7.11
N LEU A 303 18.85 -3.54 7.26
CA LEU A 303 19.67 -2.90 8.30
C LEU A 303 19.88 -1.42 8.03
N ILE A 304 19.98 -1.00 6.76
CA ILE A 304 20.05 0.43 6.39
C ILE A 304 18.74 1.15 6.74
N ASN A 305 17.61 0.57 6.39
CA ASN A 305 16.29 1.09 6.77
C ASN A 305 15.25 -0.03 6.77
N PRO A 306 14.74 -0.47 7.94
CA PRO A 306 13.76 -1.54 8.05
C PRO A 306 12.43 -1.24 7.32
N TYR A 307 12.06 0.04 7.14
CA TYR A 307 10.87 0.43 6.38
C TYR A 307 10.93 0.02 4.89
N ASN A 308 12.10 -0.36 4.36
CA ASN A 308 12.20 -0.96 3.02
C ASN A 308 11.39 -2.26 2.89
N LEU A 309 11.14 -2.98 3.98
CA LEU A 309 10.28 -4.18 3.97
C LEU A 309 8.85 -3.87 3.48
N LEU A 310 8.37 -2.65 3.70
CA LEU A 310 7.04 -2.20 3.29
C LEU A 310 7.01 -1.65 1.85
N ASP A 311 8.16 -1.62 1.19
CA ASP A 311 8.26 -1.22 -0.21
C ASP A 311 7.85 -2.37 -1.13
N VAL A 312 6.78 -2.16 -1.89
CA VAL A 312 6.30 -3.16 -2.86
C VAL A 312 7.38 -3.51 -3.88
N GLY A 313 8.20 -2.52 -4.29
CA GLY A 313 9.33 -2.73 -5.17
C GLY A 313 10.41 -3.65 -4.57
N PHE A 314 10.68 -3.54 -3.27
CA PHE A 314 11.54 -4.46 -2.54
C PHE A 314 10.95 -5.87 -2.55
N ILE A 315 9.70 -6.03 -2.11
CA ILE A 315 9.04 -7.34 -2.01
C ILE A 315 9.00 -8.04 -3.37
N PHE A 316 8.54 -7.36 -4.41
CA PHE A 316 8.46 -7.93 -5.76
C PHE A 316 9.81 -8.32 -6.32
N SER A 317 10.81 -7.47 -6.14
CA SER A 317 12.17 -7.73 -6.63
C SER A 317 12.80 -8.95 -5.97
N PHE A 318 12.63 -9.12 -4.65
CA PHE A 318 13.17 -10.27 -3.92
C PHE A 318 12.42 -11.55 -4.23
N LEU A 319 11.08 -11.54 -4.27
CA LEU A 319 10.27 -12.71 -4.60
C LEU A 319 10.49 -13.16 -6.06
N ALA A 320 10.57 -12.23 -7.01
CA ALA A 320 10.87 -12.56 -8.40
C ALA A 320 12.26 -13.22 -8.52
N THR A 321 13.29 -12.65 -7.87
CA THR A 321 14.63 -13.20 -7.88
C THR A 321 14.70 -14.58 -7.20
N PHE A 322 14.01 -14.75 -6.07
CA PHE A 322 13.86 -16.03 -5.41
C PHE A 322 13.22 -17.08 -6.35
N THR A 323 12.19 -16.70 -7.08
CA THR A 323 11.52 -17.57 -8.06
C THR A 323 12.50 -17.99 -9.16
N ILE A 324 13.28 -17.06 -9.71
CA ILE A 324 14.24 -17.31 -10.80
C ILE A 324 15.36 -18.25 -10.32
N ILE A 325 15.90 -18.00 -9.12
CA ILE A 325 17.07 -18.73 -8.61
C ILE A 325 16.68 -20.11 -8.05
N TYR A 326 15.56 -20.19 -7.31
CA TYR A 326 15.22 -21.37 -6.54
C TYR A 326 14.12 -22.23 -7.18
N LEU A 327 13.01 -21.62 -7.62
CA LEU A 327 11.85 -22.37 -8.10
C LEU A 327 11.98 -22.78 -9.57
N TYR A 328 12.33 -21.85 -10.44
CA TYR A 328 12.35 -22.06 -11.89
C TYR A 328 13.29 -23.17 -12.37
N PRO A 329 14.52 -23.36 -11.84
CA PRO A 329 15.46 -24.35 -12.37
C PRO A 329 14.93 -25.78 -12.38
N ARG A 330 14.04 -26.14 -11.46
CA ARG A 330 13.42 -27.48 -11.41
C ARG A 330 12.43 -27.79 -12.51
N PHE A 331 11.81 -26.77 -13.07
CA PHE A 331 10.76 -26.92 -14.07
C PHE A 331 11.25 -26.62 -15.49
N LYS A 332 12.44 -26.03 -15.61
CA LYS A 332 13.08 -25.70 -16.89
C LYS A 332 13.30 -26.98 -17.70
N LYS A 333 12.88 -26.97 -18.98
CA LYS A 333 13.13 -28.08 -19.92
C LYS A 333 14.25 -27.72 -20.88
N TYR A 334 15.20 -28.63 -21.06
CA TYR A 334 16.24 -28.47 -22.06
C TYR A 334 15.62 -28.40 -23.47
N ASN A 335 16.19 -27.57 -24.34
CA ASN A 335 15.81 -27.41 -25.75
C ASN A 335 14.38 -26.85 -26.03
N LYS A 336 13.67 -26.33 -25.02
CA LYS A 336 12.35 -25.71 -25.21
C LYS A 336 12.36 -24.24 -24.80
N LYS A 337 13.07 -23.38 -25.57
CA LYS A 337 13.25 -21.95 -25.23
C LYS A 337 11.93 -21.22 -25.01
N LEU A 338 11.00 -21.28 -25.97
CA LEU A 338 9.70 -20.59 -25.87
C LEU A 338 8.89 -21.07 -24.66
N TYR A 339 8.81 -22.38 -24.43
CA TYR A 339 8.17 -22.95 -23.23
C TYR A 339 8.79 -22.38 -21.94
N ASN A 340 10.12 -22.30 -21.87
CA ASN A 340 10.83 -21.80 -20.71
C ASN A 340 10.56 -20.31 -20.44
N TYR A 341 10.35 -19.49 -21.47
CA TYR A 341 9.95 -18.08 -21.30
C TYR A 341 8.55 -17.95 -20.70
N PHE A 342 7.56 -18.66 -21.25
CA PHE A 342 6.21 -18.68 -20.71
C PHE A 342 6.17 -19.24 -19.28
N LEU A 343 6.89 -20.33 -19.05
CA LEU A 343 6.99 -20.95 -17.72
C LEU A 343 7.55 -19.97 -16.69
N LEU A 344 8.66 -19.29 -17.02
CA LEU A 344 9.28 -18.32 -16.12
C LEU A 344 8.32 -17.16 -15.78
N SER A 345 7.71 -16.55 -16.79
CA SER A 345 6.75 -15.46 -16.62
C SER A 345 5.54 -15.91 -15.77
N GLY A 346 4.98 -17.08 -16.05
CA GLY A 346 3.86 -17.65 -15.30
C GLY A 346 4.23 -17.96 -13.84
N MET A 347 5.40 -18.53 -13.59
CA MET A 347 5.86 -18.83 -12.21
C MET A 347 6.11 -17.56 -11.40
N VAL A 348 6.73 -16.54 -11.99
CA VAL A 348 6.94 -15.25 -11.34
C VAL A 348 5.58 -14.61 -11.02
N TYR A 349 4.65 -14.62 -11.99
CA TYR A 349 3.31 -14.09 -11.78
C TYR A 349 2.56 -14.79 -10.63
N LEU A 350 2.55 -16.12 -10.62
CA LEU A 350 1.90 -16.90 -9.56
C LEU A 350 2.49 -16.58 -8.17
N ILE A 351 3.81 -16.47 -8.07
CA ILE A 351 4.45 -16.13 -6.79
C ILE A 351 4.13 -14.70 -6.35
N LEU A 352 4.05 -13.75 -7.28
CA LEU A 352 3.76 -12.34 -6.95
C LEU A 352 2.26 -12.07 -6.72
N LEU A 353 1.38 -12.90 -7.29
CA LEU A 353 -0.07 -12.68 -7.32
C LEU A 353 -0.71 -12.36 -5.95
N PRO A 354 -0.45 -13.12 -4.86
CA PRO A 354 -1.09 -12.81 -3.58
C PRO A 354 -0.66 -11.46 -3.00
N ILE A 355 0.58 -11.07 -3.23
CA ILE A 355 1.10 -9.76 -2.82
C ILE A 355 0.52 -8.65 -3.71
N GLN A 356 0.42 -8.90 -5.03
CA GLN A 356 -0.20 -7.96 -5.96
C GLN A 356 -1.66 -7.70 -5.59
N LEU A 357 -2.43 -8.76 -5.30
CA LEU A 357 -3.81 -8.64 -4.85
C LEU A 357 -3.93 -7.91 -3.50
N ARG A 358 -2.96 -8.04 -2.61
CA ARG A 358 -2.96 -7.33 -1.32
C ARG A 358 -2.72 -5.83 -1.45
N PHE A 359 -1.82 -5.41 -2.34
CA PHE A 359 -1.41 -4.01 -2.46
C PHE A 359 -2.17 -3.24 -3.54
N PHE A 360 -2.55 -3.89 -4.64
CA PHE A 360 -3.17 -3.23 -5.79
C PHE A 360 -4.62 -3.66 -6.03
N ASN A 361 -5.05 -4.80 -5.48
CA ASN A 361 -6.39 -5.39 -5.72
C ASN A 361 -6.72 -5.65 -7.18
N GLU A 362 -5.71 -5.73 -8.02
CA GLU A 362 -5.84 -5.92 -9.44
C GLU A 362 -5.05 -7.14 -9.90
N TYR A 363 -5.60 -7.87 -10.83
CA TYR A 363 -4.87 -8.86 -11.60
C TYR A 363 -5.04 -8.60 -13.09
N THR A 364 -4.04 -8.93 -13.87
CA THR A 364 -4.10 -8.81 -15.32
C THR A 364 -3.52 -10.05 -15.99
N ILE A 365 -4.25 -10.60 -16.95
CA ILE A 365 -3.76 -11.67 -17.82
C ILE A 365 -2.69 -11.10 -18.76
N GLY A 366 -2.75 -9.81 -19.06
CA GLY A 366 -1.77 -9.06 -19.85
C GLY A 366 -0.33 -9.22 -19.37
N PHE A 367 -0.12 -9.53 -18.07
CA PHE A 367 1.22 -9.74 -17.51
C PHE A 367 2.03 -10.83 -18.26
N ILE A 368 1.39 -11.92 -18.67
CA ILE A 368 2.08 -12.99 -19.42
C ILE A 368 2.49 -12.47 -20.79
N ILE A 369 1.60 -11.76 -21.48
CA ILE A 369 1.87 -11.17 -22.80
C ILE A 369 2.96 -10.11 -22.69
N GLY A 370 2.83 -9.18 -21.73
CA GLY A 370 3.77 -8.11 -21.50
C GLY A 370 5.19 -8.63 -21.23
N ASN A 371 5.34 -9.60 -20.35
CA ASN A 371 6.66 -10.14 -20.02
C ASN A 371 7.24 -11.07 -21.10
N THR A 372 6.40 -11.74 -21.88
CA THR A 372 6.88 -12.67 -22.91
C THR A 372 7.22 -11.97 -24.21
N ILE A 373 6.47 -10.93 -24.59
CA ILE A 373 6.61 -10.25 -25.90
C ILE A 373 7.30 -8.89 -25.73
N ILE A 374 6.81 -8.03 -24.81
CA ILE A 374 7.28 -6.64 -24.72
C ILE A 374 8.62 -6.58 -23.97
N LEU A 375 8.80 -7.32 -22.91
CA LEU A 375 10.04 -7.28 -22.12
C LEU A 375 11.31 -7.60 -22.94
N PRO A 376 11.34 -8.61 -23.85
CA PRO A 376 12.50 -8.82 -24.74
C PRO A 376 12.78 -7.64 -25.66
N ILE A 377 11.74 -7.07 -26.29
CA ILE A 377 11.88 -5.89 -27.18
C ILE A 377 12.43 -4.71 -26.36
N PHE A 378 11.85 -4.50 -25.17
CA PHE A 378 12.26 -3.40 -24.30
C PHE A 378 13.69 -3.58 -23.75
N THR A 379 14.13 -4.83 -23.55
CA THR A 379 15.50 -5.16 -23.19
C THR A 379 16.49 -4.69 -24.27
N VAL A 380 16.14 -4.86 -25.55
CA VAL A 380 16.91 -4.33 -26.68
C VAL A 380 16.93 -2.79 -26.66
N VAL A 381 15.77 -2.16 -26.40
CA VAL A 381 15.68 -0.69 -26.24
C VAL A 381 16.64 -0.20 -25.15
N ILE A 382 16.65 -0.85 -23.98
CA ILE A 382 17.55 -0.48 -22.87
C ILE A 382 19.02 -0.61 -23.30
N GLN A 383 19.39 -1.72 -23.96
CA GLN A 383 20.77 -1.95 -24.41
C GLN A 383 21.23 -0.90 -25.41
N LEU A 384 20.42 -0.64 -26.44
CA LEU A 384 20.74 0.33 -27.48
C LEU A 384 20.77 1.75 -26.91
N THR A 385 19.84 2.11 -26.02
CA THR A 385 19.83 3.43 -25.39
C THR A 385 21.05 3.63 -24.50
N ALA A 386 21.48 2.60 -23.75
CA ALA A 386 22.71 2.69 -22.96
C ALA A 386 23.94 2.96 -23.86
N ILE A 387 24.00 2.39 -25.07
CA ILE A 387 25.02 2.67 -26.05
C ILE A 387 24.91 4.13 -26.54
N VAL A 388 23.71 4.59 -26.91
CA VAL A 388 23.45 5.98 -27.36
C VAL A 388 23.90 7.02 -26.32
N LEU A 389 23.72 6.72 -25.03
CA LEU A 389 24.15 7.60 -23.94
C LEU A 389 25.67 7.72 -23.83
N LEU A 390 26.45 6.76 -24.32
CA LEU A 390 27.90 6.69 -24.20
C LEU A 390 28.63 7.22 -25.44
N ILE A 391 28.02 7.10 -26.64
CA ILE A 391 28.65 7.47 -27.91
C ILE A 391 28.26 8.89 -28.36
N PRO A 392 29.11 9.59 -29.20
CA PRO A 392 28.76 10.88 -29.77
C PRO A 392 27.50 10.83 -30.67
N ASN A 393 26.76 11.94 -30.75
CA ASN A 393 25.55 12.02 -31.59
C ASN A 393 25.84 11.83 -33.09
N SER A 394 27.04 12.11 -33.53
CA SER A 394 27.47 11.96 -34.95
C SER A 394 27.46 10.51 -35.46
N ILE A 395 27.56 9.53 -34.55
CA ILE A 395 27.69 8.11 -34.93
C ILE A 395 26.54 7.22 -34.36
N ASN A 396 25.58 7.83 -33.69
CA ASN A 396 24.51 7.05 -33.00
C ASN A 396 23.25 6.84 -33.87
N TYR A 397 23.20 7.38 -35.10
CA TYR A 397 22.02 7.41 -35.95
C TYR A 397 21.33 6.05 -36.11
N ILE A 398 22.09 4.99 -36.41
CA ILE A 398 21.54 3.64 -36.63
C ILE A 398 20.87 3.13 -35.35
N PHE A 399 21.51 3.31 -34.18
CA PHE A 399 20.96 2.90 -32.91
C PHE A 399 19.65 3.65 -32.58
N VAL A 400 19.61 4.94 -32.85
CA VAL A 400 18.43 5.80 -32.67
C VAL A 400 17.26 5.30 -33.52
N GLN A 401 17.50 4.98 -34.82
CA GLN A 401 16.43 4.45 -35.69
C GLN A 401 15.93 3.09 -35.24
N LEU A 402 16.81 2.21 -34.77
CA LEU A 402 16.42 0.90 -34.21
C LEU A 402 15.58 1.05 -32.95
N ILE A 403 15.94 1.98 -32.05
CA ILE A 403 15.17 2.28 -30.84
C ILE A 403 13.77 2.77 -31.21
N LYS A 404 13.67 3.73 -32.16
CA LYS A 404 12.37 4.24 -32.65
C LYS A 404 11.51 3.15 -33.23
N LEU A 405 12.10 2.24 -34.02
CA LEU A 405 11.37 1.08 -34.57
C LEU A 405 10.82 0.19 -33.46
N CYS A 406 11.65 -0.13 -32.45
CA CYS A 406 11.22 -0.93 -31.29
C CYS A 406 10.09 -0.25 -30.49
N LEU A 407 10.22 1.05 -30.20
CA LEU A 407 9.20 1.80 -29.46
C LEU A 407 7.89 1.87 -30.27
N LYS A 408 7.96 2.10 -31.58
CA LYS A 408 6.79 2.07 -32.44
C LYS A 408 6.10 0.69 -32.46
N THR A 409 6.88 -0.39 -32.45
CA THR A 409 6.33 -1.76 -32.35
C THR A 409 5.61 -1.95 -31.00
N ILE A 410 6.17 -1.45 -29.89
CA ILE A 410 5.52 -1.51 -28.57
C ILE A 410 4.22 -0.73 -28.56
N SER A 411 4.18 0.48 -29.16
CA SER A 411 2.96 1.29 -29.24
C SER A 411 1.87 0.59 -30.07
N TYR A 412 2.22 -0.11 -31.14
CA TYR A 412 1.25 -0.94 -31.90
C TYR A 412 0.70 -2.10 -31.05
N ILE A 413 1.56 -2.74 -30.25
CA ILE A 413 1.10 -3.80 -29.33
C ILE A 413 0.13 -3.23 -28.30
N PHE A 414 0.39 -2.06 -27.73
CA PHE A 414 -0.50 -1.39 -26.79
C PHE A 414 -1.86 -1.09 -27.41
N ALA A 415 -1.87 -0.51 -28.61
CA ALA A 415 -3.12 -0.24 -29.33
C ALA A 415 -3.93 -1.53 -29.64
N THR A 416 -3.25 -2.62 -29.98
CA THR A 416 -3.89 -3.92 -30.22
C THR A 416 -4.53 -4.49 -28.94
N ILE A 417 -3.87 -4.35 -27.81
CA ILE A 417 -4.33 -4.85 -26.51
C ILE A 417 -5.52 -4.05 -26.01
N ASP A 418 -5.48 -2.73 -26.20
CA ASP A 418 -6.61 -1.84 -25.88
C ASP A 418 -7.83 -2.19 -26.76
N PHE A 419 -7.61 -2.39 -28.06
CA PHE A 419 -8.66 -2.86 -28.99
C PHE A 419 -9.27 -4.21 -28.58
N LEU A 420 -8.47 -5.13 -28.01
CA LEU A 420 -8.95 -6.43 -27.52
C LEU A 420 -9.63 -6.33 -26.15
N GLY A 421 -9.68 -5.16 -25.52
CA GLY A 421 -10.31 -4.93 -24.23
C GLY A 421 -9.61 -5.66 -23.08
N ILE A 422 -8.30 -5.91 -23.19
CA ILE A 422 -7.50 -6.53 -22.12
C ILE A 422 -7.16 -5.45 -21.11
N HIS A 423 -7.90 -5.42 -20.02
CA HIS A 423 -7.67 -4.49 -18.90
C HIS A 423 -7.32 -5.25 -17.63
N SER A 424 -6.79 -4.52 -16.64
CA SER A 424 -6.70 -5.05 -15.28
C SER A 424 -8.11 -5.21 -14.70
N THR A 425 -8.34 -6.30 -14.00
CA THR A 425 -9.62 -6.55 -13.33
C THR A 425 -9.44 -6.49 -11.82
N ASN A 426 -10.39 -5.86 -11.15
CA ASN A 426 -10.38 -5.76 -9.70
C ASN A 426 -10.70 -7.10 -9.06
N PHE A 427 -10.01 -7.41 -7.99
CA PHE A 427 -10.22 -8.62 -7.20
C PHE A 427 -10.12 -8.32 -5.70
N MET A 428 -10.78 -9.12 -4.88
CA MET A 428 -10.72 -8.98 -3.42
C MET A 428 -9.29 -9.11 -2.89
N SER A 429 -8.88 -8.23 -1.98
CA SER A 429 -7.57 -8.32 -1.34
C SER A 429 -7.44 -9.58 -0.50
N PHE A 430 -6.28 -10.24 -0.57
CA PHE A 430 -5.98 -11.37 0.29
C PHE A 430 -5.69 -10.92 1.72
N SER A 431 -6.26 -11.62 2.70
CA SER A 431 -5.84 -11.47 4.10
C SER A 431 -4.41 -11.98 4.29
N ILE A 432 -3.74 -11.50 5.34
CA ILE A 432 -2.36 -11.95 5.65
C ILE A 432 -2.31 -13.47 5.84
N LEU A 433 -3.32 -14.03 6.50
CA LEU A 433 -3.39 -15.47 6.73
C LEU A 433 -3.55 -16.26 5.42
N MET A 434 -4.37 -15.78 4.48
CA MET A 434 -4.49 -16.38 3.15
C MET A 434 -3.16 -16.35 2.38
N ILE A 435 -2.40 -15.27 2.46
CA ILE A 435 -1.07 -15.16 1.85
C ILE A 435 -0.12 -16.19 2.45
N ILE A 436 -0.08 -16.31 3.77
CA ILE A 436 0.76 -17.28 4.47
C ILE A 436 0.39 -18.71 4.04
N LEU A 437 -0.90 -19.06 4.05
CA LEU A 437 -1.38 -20.39 3.61
C LEU A 437 -1.00 -20.66 2.15
N TYR A 438 -1.16 -19.69 1.26
CA TYR A 438 -0.78 -19.81 -0.14
C TYR A 438 0.71 -20.17 -0.32
N TYR A 439 1.60 -19.46 0.38
CA TYR A 439 3.03 -19.75 0.29
C TYR A 439 3.42 -21.07 0.98
N ILE A 440 2.78 -21.44 2.08
CA ILE A 440 2.96 -22.75 2.71
C ILE A 440 2.60 -23.85 1.71
N ILE A 441 1.49 -23.73 1.01
CA ILE A 441 1.04 -24.71 0.02
C ILE A 441 2.06 -24.81 -1.14
N ILE A 442 2.48 -23.68 -1.71
CA ILE A 442 3.49 -23.69 -2.78
C ILE A 442 4.79 -24.34 -2.29
N PHE A 443 5.27 -23.97 -1.10
CA PHE A 443 6.51 -24.49 -0.55
C PHE A 443 6.43 -26.00 -0.28
N THR A 444 5.32 -26.48 0.29
CA THR A 444 5.11 -27.91 0.56
C THR A 444 4.98 -28.73 -0.72
N THR A 445 4.25 -28.21 -1.72
CA THR A 445 4.13 -28.87 -3.04
C THR A 445 5.47 -28.96 -3.75
N TYR A 446 6.27 -27.89 -3.67
CA TYR A 446 7.59 -27.82 -4.28
C TYR A 446 8.58 -28.78 -3.63
N ASN A 447 8.60 -28.89 -2.28
CA ASN A 447 9.52 -29.72 -1.53
C ASN A 447 8.98 -31.12 -1.22
N ARG A 448 7.92 -31.55 -1.87
CA ARG A 448 7.23 -32.82 -1.60
C ARG A 448 8.17 -34.02 -1.54
N HIS A 449 9.18 -34.10 -2.43
CA HIS A 449 10.13 -35.23 -2.46
C HIS A 449 11.13 -35.24 -1.31
N TYR A 450 11.36 -34.09 -0.64
CA TYR A 450 12.31 -33.98 0.46
C TYR A 450 11.66 -34.17 1.84
N ILE A 451 10.34 -34.01 1.92
CA ILE A 451 9.60 -34.12 3.18
C ILE A 451 9.05 -35.55 3.24
N LYS A 452 9.81 -36.49 3.87
CA LYS A 452 9.43 -37.93 4.02
C LYS A 452 8.00 -38.12 4.52
N THR A 453 7.53 -37.25 5.41
CA THR A 453 6.16 -37.25 5.96
C THR A 453 5.08 -36.90 4.92
N LEU A 454 5.42 -36.18 3.84
CA LEU A 454 4.50 -35.79 2.77
C LEU A 454 4.46 -36.81 1.62
N ASN A 455 5.39 -37.76 1.54
CA ASN A 455 5.33 -38.84 0.55
C ASN A 455 4.09 -39.76 0.73
N ASN A 456 3.57 -39.84 1.94
CA ASN A 456 2.33 -40.56 2.24
C ASN A 456 1.06 -39.74 1.88
N PHE A 457 1.19 -38.48 1.46
CA PHE A 457 0.08 -37.64 1.03
C PHE A 457 -0.17 -37.81 -0.47
N ASN A 458 -1.31 -38.41 -0.78
CA ASN A 458 -1.80 -38.55 -2.15
C ASN A 458 -2.02 -37.15 -2.76
N LYS A 459 -1.79 -36.95 -4.07
CA LYS A 459 -2.15 -35.71 -4.80
C LYS A 459 -3.57 -35.23 -4.46
N LYS A 460 -4.50 -36.19 -4.31
CA LYS A 460 -5.90 -35.98 -3.95
C LYS A 460 -6.06 -35.33 -2.55
N THR A 461 -5.22 -35.65 -1.60
CA THR A 461 -5.28 -35.05 -0.25
C THR A 461 -4.82 -33.60 -0.28
N LEU A 462 -3.79 -33.28 -1.05
CA LEU A 462 -3.27 -31.91 -1.19
C LEU A 462 -4.25 -31.00 -1.94
N THR A 463 -4.85 -31.51 -3.04
CA THR A 463 -5.94 -30.81 -3.76
C THR A 463 -7.17 -30.60 -2.89
N ASN A 464 -7.57 -31.57 -2.06
CA ASN A 464 -8.68 -31.41 -1.13
C ASN A 464 -8.39 -30.35 -0.06
N MET A 465 -7.16 -30.22 0.41
CA MET A 465 -6.76 -29.20 1.38
C MET A 465 -6.77 -27.80 0.75
N LEU A 466 -6.28 -27.67 -0.45
CA LEU A 466 -6.38 -26.43 -1.23
C LEU A 466 -7.83 -26.01 -1.41
N PHE A 467 -8.67 -26.97 -1.81
CA PHE A 467 -10.10 -26.76 -1.97
C PHE A 467 -10.77 -26.37 -0.64
N LEU A 468 -10.45 -27.08 0.45
CA LEU A 468 -10.98 -26.77 1.80
C LEU A 468 -10.52 -25.37 2.26
N SER A 469 -9.27 -25.00 2.03
CA SER A 469 -8.74 -23.69 2.44
C SER A 469 -9.39 -22.50 1.70
N LEU A 470 -9.89 -22.73 0.50
CA LEU A 470 -10.60 -21.73 -0.28
C LEU A 470 -12.11 -21.71 0.00
N ILE A 471 -12.74 -22.86 0.13
CA ILE A 471 -14.21 -22.97 0.21
C ILE A 471 -14.73 -22.87 1.65
N LEU A 472 -14.02 -23.43 2.63
CA LEU A 472 -14.50 -23.40 4.01
C LEU A 472 -14.64 -21.98 4.59
N PRO A 473 -13.73 -21.02 4.36
CA PRO A 473 -13.95 -19.64 4.79
C PRO A 473 -15.19 -19.01 4.15
N LEU A 474 -15.49 -19.36 2.89
CA LEU A 474 -16.69 -18.88 2.20
C LEU A 474 -17.95 -19.40 2.86
N ILE A 475 -18.01 -20.70 3.13
CA ILE A 475 -19.14 -21.33 3.82
C ILE A 475 -19.31 -20.76 5.23
N LEU A 476 -18.22 -20.61 5.98
CA LEU A 476 -18.27 -20.05 7.33
C LEU A 476 -18.76 -18.60 7.35
N ASN A 477 -18.40 -17.81 6.34
CA ASN A 477 -18.89 -16.43 6.20
C ASN A 477 -20.41 -16.38 5.87
N ILE A 478 -20.95 -17.41 5.24
CA ILE A 478 -22.40 -17.52 5.01
C ILE A 478 -23.14 -17.93 6.29
N ILE A 479 -22.60 -18.90 7.04
CA ILE A 479 -23.24 -19.46 8.25
C ILE A 479 -23.13 -18.49 9.43
N ASN A 480 -21.99 -17.85 9.60
CA ASN A 480 -21.70 -16.86 10.65
C ASN A 480 -21.23 -15.56 10.02
N PRO A 481 -22.14 -14.75 9.48
CA PRO A 481 -21.79 -13.53 8.79
C PRO A 481 -21.15 -12.53 9.77
N ILE A 482 -19.91 -12.17 9.47
CA ILE A 482 -19.24 -11.06 10.14
C ILE A 482 -19.75 -9.77 9.50
N THR A 483 -20.28 -8.87 10.32
CA THR A 483 -20.66 -7.53 9.87
C THR A 483 -19.54 -6.56 10.20
N LYS A 484 -19.03 -5.88 9.18
CA LYS A 484 -18.05 -4.81 9.30
C LYS A 484 -18.73 -3.48 9.07
N ILE A 485 -18.57 -2.58 10.02
CA ILE A 485 -19.10 -1.21 9.99
C ILE A 485 -17.89 -0.29 9.95
N ASN A 486 -17.79 0.53 8.93
CA ASN A 486 -16.66 1.41 8.71
C ASN A 486 -17.12 2.86 8.68
N PHE A 487 -16.68 3.66 9.65
CA PHE A 487 -16.73 5.12 9.55
C PHE A 487 -15.54 5.54 8.71
N VAL A 488 -15.80 5.80 7.43
CA VAL A 488 -14.75 5.98 6.41
C VAL A 488 -14.13 7.36 6.55
N ASP A 489 -12.79 7.45 6.57
CA ASP A 489 -12.09 8.72 6.50
C ASP A 489 -12.13 9.24 5.04
N ILE A 490 -13.07 10.13 4.77
CA ILE A 490 -13.21 10.82 3.48
C ILE A 490 -12.73 12.28 3.51
N GLY A 491 -12.11 12.70 4.62
CA GLY A 491 -11.86 14.09 4.94
C GLY A 491 -13.05 14.71 5.67
N GLN A 492 -13.45 15.90 5.29
CA GLN A 492 -14.64 16.52 5.86
C GLN A 492 -15.90 15.88 5.28
N GLY A 493 -16.85 15.47 6.14
CA GLY A 493 -18.11 14.85 5.76
C GLY A 493 -18.35 13.48 6.37
N ASP A 494 -19.52 12.92 6.13
CA ASP A 494 -19.96 11.64 6.67
C ASP A 494 -20.00 10.55 5.61
N CYS A 495 -19.48 9.40 5.96
CA CYS A 495 -19.57 8.20 5.15
C CYS A 495 -19.47 6.96 6.04
N LEU A 496 -20.56 6.25 6.20
CA LEU A 496 -20.64 4.99 6.91
C LEU A 496 -20.88 3.85 5.93
N LEU A 497 -19.98 2.89 5.87
CA LEU A 497 -20.15 1.67 5.07
C LEU A 497 -20.42 0.48 5.98
N VAL A 498 -21.52 -0.21 5.74
CA VAL A 498 -21.86 -1.48 6.40
C VAL A 498 -21.73 -2.62 5.40
N ARG A 499 -20.91 -3.61 5.73
CA ARG A 499 -20.64 -4.77 4.86
C ARG A 499 -20.93 -6.06 5.59
N GLN A 500 -21.63 -6.94 4.91
CA GLN A 500 -21.72 -8.36 5.20
C GLN A 500 -21.12 -9.12 4.02
N TYR A 501 -21.02 -10.44 4.10
CA TYR A 501 -20.39 -11.22 3.03
C TYR A 501 -20.99 -10.97 1.63
N ILE A 502 -22.32 -10.87 1.54
CA ILE A 502 -23.03 -10.69 0.26
C ILE A 502 -23.69 -9.32 0.16
N LYS A 503 -24.12 -8.74 1.27
CA LYS A 503 -24.90 -7.50 1.32
C LYS A 503 -24.08 -6.34 1.83
N SER A 504 -24.25 -5.19 1.20
CA SER A 504 -23.63 -3.95 1.65
C SER A 504 -24.53 -2.75 1.40
N PHE A 505 -24.43 -1.78 2.28
CA PHE A 505 -25.11 -0.50 2.14
C PHE A 505 -24.27 0.62 2.76
N MET A 506 -24.56 1.85 2.37
CA MET A 506 -23.93 3.05 2.94
C MET A 506 -24.96 3.95 3.60
N ILE A 507 -24.53 4.71 4.60
CA ILE A 507 -25.25 5.88 5.12
C ILE A 507 -24.36 7.08 4.89
N ASP A 508 -24.83 8.01 4.09
CA ASP A 508 -24.10 9.12 3.50
C ASP A 508 -22.87 8.71 2.67
N THR A 509 -22.44 9.57 1.80
CA THR A 509 -21.36 9.28 0.83
C THR A 509 -20.17 10.21 0.96
N GLY A 510 -20.31 11.26 1.76
CA GLY A 510 -19.32 12.31 1.86
C GLY A 510 -19.23 13.21 0.63
N GLY A 511 -18.21 14.04 0.63
CA GLY A 511 -17.91 15.00 -0.41
C GLY A 511 -17.29 16.26 0.17
N SER A 512 -16.99 17.25 -0.67
CA SER A 512 -16.47 18.54 -0.23
C SER A 512 -16.93 19.65 -1.15
N TYR A 513 -17.15 20.84 -0.61
CA TYR A 513 -17.47 22.04 -1.38
C TYR A 513 -16.30 22.56 -2.24
N LYS A 514 -15.09 22.02 -2.09
CA LYS A 514 -13.91 22.46 -2.84
C LYS A 514 -13.98 22.00 -4.31
N SER A 515 -13.52 22.86 -5.22
CA SER A 515 -13.50 22.57 -6.66
C SER A 515 -12.53 21.43 -7.03
N GLU A 516 -11.43 21.24 -6.28
CA GLU A 516 -10.43 20.18 -6.47
C GLU A 516 -10.67 19.00 -5.51
N ASP A 517 -11.93 18.64 -5.30
CA ASP A 517 -12.30 17.56 -4.38
C ASP A 517 -11.98 16.18 -4.98
N LYS A 518 -11.08 15.47 -4.33
CA LYS A 518 -10.72 14.09 -4.66
C LYS A 518 -11.35 13.06 -3.72
N SER A 519 -12.25 13.46 -2.83
CA SER A 519 -12.87 12.56 -1.86
C SER A 519 -13.61 11.41 -2.53
N GLY A 520 -14.29 11.70 -3.66
CA GLY A 520 -15.00 10.69 -4.44
C GLY A 520 -14.07 9.68 -5.10
N GLU A 521 -12.95 10.12 -5.67
CA GLU A 521 -11.93 9.21 -6.24
C GLU A 521 -11.32 8.34 -5.15
N ASN A 522 -10.94 8.92 -4.02
CA ASN A 522 -10.39 8.22 -2.87
C ASN A 522 -11.39 7.21 -2.27
N LEU A 523 -12.67 7.57 -2.20
CA LEU A 523 -13.73 6.67 -1.75
C LEU A 523 -13.85 5.47 -2.71
N MET A 524 -13.90 5.72 -4.01
CA MET A 524 -13.98 4.65 -5.01
C MET A 524 -12.76 3.73 -4.96
N GLU A 525 -11.54 4.28 -4.85
CA GLU A 525 -10.33 3.49 -4.66
C GLU A 525 -10.41 2.63 -3.40
N TYR A 526 -10.89 3.19 -2.28
CA TYR A 526 -11.09 2.43 -1.05
C TYR A 526 -12.11 1.29 -1.22
N LEU A 527 -13.27 1.56 -1.81
CA LEU A 527 -14.31 0.55 -2.05
C LEU A 527 -13.80 -0.60 -2.94
N HIS A 528 -13.03 -0.28 -3.98
CA HIS A 528 -12.38 -1.29 -4.82
C HIS A 528 -11.35 -2.10 -4.04
N LYS A 529 -10.49 -1.45 -3.25
CA LYS A 529 -9.44 -2.14 -2.47
C LYS A 529 -9.96 -3.07 -1.38
N ILE A 530 -11.13 -2.77 -0.82
CA ILE A 530 -11.79 -3.71 0.10
C ILE A 530 -12.57 -4.82 -0.64
N GLY A 531 -12.58 -4.82 -1.97
CA GLY A 531 -13.27 -5.80 -2.80
C GLY A 531 -14.79 -5.68 -2.74
N LEU A 532 -15.31 -4.46 -2.67
CA LEU A 532 -16.75 -4.23 -2.71
C LEU A 532 -17.25 -4.41 -4.15
N ASN A 533 -17.92 -5.52 -4.43
CA ASN A 533 -18.45 -5.82 -5.77
C ASN A 533 -19.90 -5.37 -5.95
N ASN A 534 -20.65 -5.22 -4.87
CA ASN A 534 -22.04 -4.79 -4.90
C ASN A 534 -22.32 -3.82 -3.76
N LEU A 535 -23.02 -2.75 -4.06
CA LEU A 535 -23.57 -1.79 -3.11
C LEU A 535 -25.07 -1.67 -3.40
N GLU A 536 -25.90 -2.29 -2.57
CA GLU A 536 -27.33 -2.41 -2.84
C GLU A 536 -28.07 -1.11 -2.54
N TYR A 537 -27.71 -0.44 -1.43
CA TYR A 537 -28.46 0.71 -0.92
C TYR A 537 -27.52 1.83 -0.46
N VAL A 538 -27.95 3.07 -0.68
CA VAL A 538 -27.38 4.26 -0.06
C VAL A 538 -28.49 5.01 0.65
N PHE A 539 -28.38 5.15 1.96
CA PHE A 539 -29.23 5.98 2.79
C PHE A 539 -28.61 7.36 2.89
N LEU A 540 -29.38 8.41 2.71
CA LEU A 540 -28.93 9.79 2.93
C LEU A 540 -29.62 10.35 4.16
N THR A 541 -28.82 10.98 5.04
CA THR A 541 -29.35 11.74 6.16
C THR A 541 -29.98 13.03 5.66
N HIS A 542 -29.27 13.80 4.84
CA HIS A 542 -29.71 15.02 4.18
C HIS A 542 -28.91 15.25 2.88
N PHE A 543 -29.10 16.44 2.22
CA PHE A 543 -28.59 16.64 0.87
C PHE A 543 -27.38 17.58 0.77
N ASP A 544 -26.71 17.92 1.86
CA ASP A 544 -25.50 18.73 1.81
C ASP A 544 -24.35 17.99 1.13
N GLU A 545 -23.39 18.73 0.54
CA GLU A 545 -22.36 18.15 -0.31
C GLU A 545 -21.47 17.19 0.44
N ASP A 546 -21.16 17.48 1.69
CA ASP A 546 -20.32 16.62 2.56
C ASP A 546 -21.03 15.34 3.06
N HIS A 547 -22.30 15.13 2.62
CA HIS A 547 -23.05 13.91 2.85
C HIS A 547 -23.45 13.21 1.54
N SER A 548 -23.69 13.94 0.46
CA SER A 548 -24.34 13.41 -0.74
C SER A 548 -23.52 13.48 -2.03
N LYS A 549 -22.46 14.28 -2.12
CA LYS A 549 -21.76 14.60 -3.39
C LYS A 549 -21.09 13.39 -4.04
N ASN A 550 -20.46 12.51 -3.25
CA ASN A 550 -19.76 11.36 -3.79
C ASN A 550 -20.72 10.27 -4.35
N LEU A 551 -22.04 10.44 -4.19
CA LEU A 551 -23.03 9.63 -4.88
C LEU A 551 -22.82 9.63 -6.41
N ILE A 552 -22.30 10.74 -6.97
CA ILE A 552 -21.92 10.84 -8.38
C ILE A 552 -20.93 9.75 -8.80
N ASN A 553 -19.90 9.54 -7.98
CA ASN A 553 -18.87 8.54 -8.25
C ASN A 553 -19.37 7.11 -8.00
N ILE A 554 -20.16 6.92 -6.94
CA ILE A 554 -20.74 5.63 -6.57
C ILE A 554 -21.69 5.13 -7.68
N ASN A 555 -22.53 6.01 -8.23
CA ASN A 555 -23.48 5.63 -9.27
C ASN A 555 -22.83 5.16 -10.58
N LYS A 556 -21.64 5.67 -10.90
CA LYS A 556 -20.90 5.21 -12.08
C LYS A 556 -20.53 3.72 -12.03
N SER A 557 -20.35 3.17 -10.82
CA SER A 557 -19.83 1.81 -10.64
C SER A 557 -20.85 0.83 -10.04
N TYR A 558 -21.75 1.30 -9.15
CA TYR A 558 -22.61 0.41 -8.37
C TYR A 558 -24.11 0.60 -8.64
N ASN A 559 -24.55 1.79 -9.06
CA ASN A 559 -25.93 2.15 -9.29
C ASN A 559 -26.91 1.68 -8.18
N PRO A 560 -26.68 2.05 -6.89
CA PRO A 560 -27.48 1.60 -5.77
C PRO A 560 -28.88 2.21 -5.75
N ILE A 561 -29.80 1.59 -5.00
CA ILE A 561 -31.08 2.21 -4.65
C ILE A 561 -30.82 3.28 -3.59
N VAL A 562 -31.21 4.51 -3.85
CA VAL A 562 -31.03 5.63 -2.92
C VAL A 562 -32.29 5.81 -2.07
N LEU A 563 -32.11 5.74 -0.75
CA LEU A 563 -33.15 5.95 0.23
C LEU A 563 -32.95 7.30 0.91
N SER A 564 -33.95 8.14 0.82
CA SER A 564 -33.87 9.51 1.36
C SER A 564 -35.26 10.01 1.76
N ARG A 565 -35.33 11.23 2.23
CA ARG A 565 -36.54 11.95 2.49
C ARG A 565 -37.42 12.13 1.22
N ILE A 566 -38.69 12.41 1.39
CA ILE A 566 -39.64 12.73 0.31
C ILE A 566 -39.10 13.87 -0.58
N ASN A 567 -39.26 13.70 -1.90
CA ASN A 567 -38.71 14.58 -2.97
C ASN A 567 -37.17 14.55 -3.12
N GLY A 568 -36.46 13.64 -2.50
CA GLY A 568 -35.03 13.49 -2.65
C GLY A 568 -34.60 13.25 -4.10
N ASP A 569 -35.40 12.53 -4.89
CA ASP A 569 -35.23 12.31 -6.32
C ASP A 569 -35.10 13.62 -7.10
N LYS A 570 -36.03 14.57 -6.86
CA LYS A 570 -36.02 15.88 -7.52
C LYS A 570 -34.83 16.73 -7.12
N ILE A 571 -34.44 16.71 -5.85
CA ILE A 571 -33.32 17.47 -5.31
C ILE A 571 -32.01 16.94 -5.88
N LEU A 572 -31.77 15.62 -5.85
CA LEU A 572 -30.56 15.00 -6.32
C LEU A 572 -30.44 15.04 -7.84
N LYS A 573 -31.54 14.89 -8.58
CA LYS A 573 -31.54 15.05 -10.02
C LYS A 573 -31.21 16.50 -10.42
N LYS A 574 -31.74 17.51 -9.73
CA LYS A 574 -31.40 18.89 -9.97
C LYS A 574 -29.95 19.22 -9.61
N LYS A 575 -29.43 18.64 -8.50
CA LYS A 575 -28.09 18.93 -7.98
C LYS A 575 -27.00 18.19 -8.73
N TYR A 576 -27.25 16.95 -9.15
CA TYR A 576 -26.21 16.05 -9.67
C TYR A 576 -26.54 15.44 -11.05
N ASN A 577 -27.69 15.77 -11.65
CA ASN A 577 -28.16 15.29 -12.95
C ASN A 577 -28.10 13.75 -13.10
N GLN A 578 -28.53 13.01 -12.06
CA GLN A 578 -28.46 11.56 -12.02
C GLN A 578 -29.84 10.91 -11.93
N GLY A 579 -29.98 9.77 -12.60
CA GLY A 579 -31.20 8.96 -12.64
C GLY A 579 -31.06 7.65 -11.88
N ASN A 580 -31.17 7.70 -10.54
CA ASN A 580 -31.19 6.51 -9.70
C ASN A 580 -32.63 6.07 -9.40
N VAL A 581 -32.77 4.84 -8.90
CA VAL A 581 -34.00 4.41 -8.23
C VAL A 581 -34.02 5.02 -6.82
N TYR A 582 -35.02 5.89 -6.57
CA TYR A 582 -35.18 6.55 -5.28
C TYR A 582 -36.37 5.98 -4.51
N VAL A 583 -36.18 5.78 -3.20
CA VAL A 583 -37.22 5.35 -2.28
C VAL A 583 -37.34 6.37 -1.17
N SER A 584 -38.54 6.93 -1.01
CA SER A 584 -38.82 7.87 0.09
C SER A 584 -39.04 7.15 1.40
N LEU A 585 -38.29 7.57 2.42
CA LEU A 585 -38.40 7.04 3.77
C LEU A 585 -39.50 7.73 4.57
N ARG A 586 -40.08 6.98 5.52
CA ARG A 586 -41.12 7.47 6.43
C ARG A 586 -40.65 7.33 7.88
N ASN A 587 -41.08 8.26 8.75
CA ASN A 587 -40.79 8.18 10.17
C ASN A 587 -41.30 6.85 10.77
N LYS A 588 -40.52 6.27 11.72
CA LYS A 588 -40.77 4.98 12.39
C LYS A 588 -40.81 3.76 11.46
N GLN A 589 -40.36 3.90 10.21
CA GLN A 589 -40.19 2.76 9.32
C GLN A 589 -39.00 1.91 9.80
N ASN A 590 -39.15 0.59 9.73
CA ASN A 590 -38.05 -0.37 9.98
C ASN A 590 -37.69 -1.05 8.67
N ILE A 591 -36.38 -1.12 8.40
CA ILE A 591 -35.83 -1.78 7.21
C ILE A 591 -34.82 -2.82 7.70
N ARG A 592 -34.89 -4.02 7.15
CA ARG A 592 -33.93 -5.10 7.45
C ARG A 592 -33.07 -5.43 6.25
N ILE A 593 -31.76 -5.34 6.41
CA ILE A 593 -30.77 -5.71 5.40
C ILE A 593 -29.83 -6.75 6.02
N GLY A 594 -29.98 -8.01 5.62
CA GLY A 594 -29.23 -9.11 6.21
C GLY A 594 -29.52 -9.27 7.71
N ASN A 595 -28.49 -9.13 8.57
CA ASN A 595 -28.59 -9.15 10.03
C ASN A 595 -28.60 -7.75 10.67
N VAL A 596 -28.86 -6.71 9.88
CA VAL A 596 -28.96 -5.33 10.36
C VAL A 596 -30.41 -4.87 10.28
N ASP A 597 -30.95 -4.45 11.43
CA ASP A 597 -32.25 -3.81 11.51
C ASP A 597 -32.05 -2.29 11.63
N ILE A 598 -32.63 -1.52 10.73
CA ILE A 598 -32.51 -0.06 10.64
C ILE A 598 -33.84 0.57 11.00
N LYS A 599 -33.85 1.34 12.08
CA LYS A 599 -35.02 2.12 12.52
C LYS A 599 -34.82 3.58 12.09
N ILE A 600 -35.83 4.17 11.49
CA ILE A 600 -35.85 5.52 10.97
C ILE A 600 -36.55 6.45 11.94
N ILE A 601 -35.88 7.58 12.30
CA ILE A 601 -36.42 8.67 13.11
C ILE A 601 -36.32 9.93 12.25
N ASP A 602 -37.48 10.41 11.77
CA ASP A 602 -37.58 11.61 10.91
C ASP A 602 -38.57 12.59 11.55
N LYS A 603 -38.03 13.60 12.25
CA LYS A 603 -38.80 14.63 12.97
C LYS A 603 -38.19 16.01 12.78
N PRO A 604 -38.22 16.54 11.55
CA PRO A 604 -37.64 17.85 11.24
C PRO A 604 -38.32 18.95 12.05
N ILE A 605 -37.50 19.90 12.52
CA ILE A 605 -37.95 21.02 13.35
C ILE A 605 -37.91 22.35 12.64
N SER A 606 -37.09 22.47 11.58
CA SER A 606 -36.91 23.70 10.82
C SER A 606 -36.82 23.45 9.33
N ASN A 607 -36.70 24.52 8.54
CA ASN A 607 -36.47 24.46 7.09
C ASN A 607 -34.98 24.42 6.74
N GLU A 608 -34.09 24.52 7.72
CA GLU A 608 -32.65 24.37 7.51
C GLU A 608 -32.31 22.93 7.09
N GLU A 609 -31.35 22.76 6.17
CA GLU A 609 -31.05 21.44 5.59
C GLU A 609 -30.51 20.48 6.65
N ASN A 610 -29.69 20.97 7.58
CA ASN A 610 -29.16 20.16 8.68
C ASN A 610 -30.27 19.59 9.58
N ASP A 611 -31.26 20.44 9.95
CA ASP A 611 -32.41 20.04 10.79
C ASP A 611 -33.45 19.19 10.03
N LYS A 612 -33.22 18.95 8.75
CA LYS A 612 -33.94 17.96 7.95
C LYS A 612 -33.23 16.58 7.94
N SER A 613 -32.11 16.42 8.63
CA SER A 613 -31.42 15.13 8.68
C SER A 613 -32.32 14.03 9.24
N ILE A 614 -32.29 12.88 8.54
CA ILE A 614 -32.92 11.64 9.05
C ILE A 614 -31.94 11.00 10.03
N VAL A 615 -32.42 10.64 11.20
CA VAL A 615 -31.65 9.90 12.19
C VAL A 615 -31.89 8.41 11.99
N TYR A 616 -30.81 7.64 11.87
CA TYR A 616 -30.86 6.18 11.73
C TYR A 616 -30.37 5.51 13.00
N LYS A 617 -31.15 4.56 13.52
CA LYS A 617 -30.69 3.65 14.57
C LYS A 617 -30.52 2.25 14.00
N LEU A 618 -29.30 1.72 14.07
CA LEU A 618 -28.96 0.40 13.58
C LEU A 618 -28.82 -0.57 14.76
N TYR A 619 -29.38 -1.75 14.60
CA TYR A 619 -29.18 -2.89 15.50
C TYR A 619 -28.43 -3.98 14.73
N ILE A 620 -27.28 -4.39 15.22
CA ILE A 620 -26.38 -5.33 14.55
C ILE A 620 -25.87 -6.33 15.57
N ASN A 621 -26.37 -7.57 15.51
CA ASN A 621 -26.08 -8.57 16.53
C ASN A 621 -26.37 -8.02 17.96
N ASN A 622 -25.30 -7.80 18.75
CA ASN A 622 -25.39 -7.30 20.12
C ASN A 622 -24.93 -5.84 20.27
N ILE A 623 -24.85 -5.07 19.17
CA ILE A 623 -24.43 -3.66 19.18
C ILE A 623 -25.52 -2.80 18.55
N SER A 624 -25.73 -1.62 19.13
CA SER A 624 -26.59 -0.57 18.57
C SER A 624 -25.80 0.69 18.21
N LEU A 625 -26.10 1.27 17.05
CA LEU A 625 -25.51 2.52 16.56
C LEU A 625 -26.58 3.56 16.34
N LEU A 626 -26.31 4.80 16.74
CA LEU A 626 -27.12 5.97 16.41
C LEU A 626 -26.36 6.89 15.47
N ILE A 627 -26.92 7.12 14.28
CA ILE A 627 -26.38 7.97 13.23
C ILE A 627 -27.27 9.19 13.12
N THR A 628 -26.76 10.36 13.46
CA THR A 628 -27.55 11.57 13.66
C THR A 628 -27.51 12.54 12.48
N GLY A 629 -26.66 12.30 11.48
CA GLY A 629 -26.38 13.32 10.47
C GLY A 629 -25.91 14.61 11.13
N ASP A 630 -26.46 15.75 10.69
CA ASP A 630 -26.02 17.08 11.13
C ASP A 630 -27.07 17.86 11.95
N ILE A 631 -27.93 17.09 12.67
CA ILE A 631 -28.98 17.69 13.52
C ILE A 631 -28.40 18.66 14.55
N SER A 632 -29.17 19.73 14.82
CA SER A 632 -28.90 20.70 15.89
C SER A 632 -29.29 20.16 17.27
N GLY A 633 -28.82 20.81 18.32
CA GLY A 633 -29.22 20.48 19.70
C GLY A 633 -30.71 20.67 19.96
N GLU A 634 -31.41 21.47 19.18
CA GLU A 634 -32.87 21.60 19.26
C GLU A 634 -33.58 20.37 18.71
N TYR A 635 -33.10 19.87 17.59
CA TYR A 635 -33.59 18.58 17.05
C TYR A 635 -33.28 17.43 18.01
N GLU A 636 -32.08 17.38 18.59
CA GLU A 636 -31.71 16.37 19.59
C GLU A 636 -32.71 16.32 20.75
N ARG A 637 -33.18 17.50 21.25
CA ARG A 637 -34.22 17.57 22.29
C ARG A 637 -35.58 17.03 21.83
N ASN A 638 -35.92 17.19 20.57
CA ASN A 638 -37.19 16.73 19.99
C ASN A 638 -37.29 15.18 19.95
N ILE A 639 -36.13 14.49 19.83
CA ILE A 639 -36.08 13.03 19.74
C ILE A 639 -35.79 12.32 21.08
N LEU A 640 -35.66 13.02 22.20
CA LEU A 640 -35.35 12.44 23.51
C LEU A 640 -36.32 11.36 23.97
N LYS A 641 -37.60 11.45 23.54
CA LYS A 641 -38.63 10.45 23.87
C LYS A 641 -38.63 9.25 22.96
N ASP A 642 -37.81 9.25 21.91
CA ASP A 642 -37.66 8.12 21.00
C ASP A 642 -36.65 7.11 21.56
N ASP A 643 -36.62 5.95 20.97
CA ASP A 643 -35.67 4.91 21.32
C ASP A 643 -34.27 5.25 20.72
N ILE A 644 -33.52 6.12 21.42
CA ILE A 644 -32.20 6.60 20.97
C ILE A 644 -31.02 6.03 21.75
N LYS A 645 -31.27 5.24 22.83
CA LYS A 645 -30.17 4.62 23.60
C LYS A 645 -29.34 3.69 22.70
N SER A 646 -28.02 3.93 22.63
CA SER A 646 -27.15 3.20 21.69
C SER A 646 -25.73 3.04 22.23
N ASP A 647 -25.06 1.93 21.86
CA ASP A 647 -23.69 1.65 22.27
C ASP A 647 -22.68 2.57 21.58
N ILE A 648 -22.93 2.92 20.33
CA ILE A 648 -22.07 3.80 19.53
C ILE A 648 -22.89 4.97 19.03
N LEU A 649 -22.38 6.19 19.21
CA LEU A 649 -22.96 7.41 18.70
C LEU A 649 -22.06 8.01 17.61
N LYS A 650 -22.56 8.18 16.39
CA LYS A 650 -21.98 9.12 15.46
C LYS A 650 -22.41 10.52 15.88
N VAL A 651 -21.44 11.32 16.30
CA VAL A 651 -21.67 12.67 16.85
C VAL A 651 -22.23 13.59 15.79
N SER A 652 -23.29 14.33 16.13
CA SER A 652 -23.98 15.23 15.22
C SER A 652 -23.07 16.34 14.70
N HIS A 653 -23.24 16.70 13.43
CA HIS A 653 -22.66 17.87 12.76
C HIS A 653 -21.14 17.96 13.00
N HIS A 654 -20.42 16.86 12.79
CA HIS A 654 -18.96 16.73 12.91
C HIS A 654 -18.38 17.24 14.24
N GLY A 655 -19.19 17.29 15.28
CA GLY A 655 -18.82 17.85 16.58
C GLY A 655 -18.94 19.38 16.67
N SER A 656 -19.92 19.98 15.99
CA SER A 656 -20.27 21.40 16.11
C SER A 656 -20.60 21.78 17.54
N LYS A 657 -20.35 23.04 17.93
CA LYS A 657 -20.72 23.57 19.23
C LYS A 657 -22.24 23.59 19.51
N SER A 658 -23.04 23.63 18.45
CA SER A 658 -24.51 23.68 18.49
C SER A 658 -25.19 22.32 18.65
N SER A 659 -24.44 21.21 18.62
CA SER A 659 -24.94 19.85 18.71
C SER A 659 -24.36 19.10 19.92
N SER A 660 -24.83 17.87 20.15
CA SER A 660 -24.40 16.98 21.25
C SER A 660 -24.64 17.58 22.63
N ASP A 661 -25.90 17.97 22.87
CA ASP A 661 -26.38 18.49 24.16
C ASP A 661 -26.15 17.46 25.28
N SER A 662 -25.82 17.93 26.50
CA SER A 662 -25.53 17.07 27.63
C SER A 662 -26.72 16.18 28.03
N HIS A 663 -27.96 16.63 27.83
CA HIS A 663 -29.13 15.84 28.12
C HIS A 663 -29.33 14.73 27.07
N PHE A 664 -29.09 15.05 25.79
CA PHE A 664 -29.08 14.08 24.71
C PHE A 664 -28.04 12.99 24.95
N LEU A 665 -26.79 13.37 25.25
CA LEU A 665 -25.72 12.40 25.54
C LEU A 665 -26.03 11.50 26.74
N LYS A 666 -26.66 12.02 27.80
CA LYS A 666 -27.11 11.25 28.96
C LYS A 666 -28.24 10.26 28.62
N THR A 667 -29.09 10.58 27.64
CA THR A 667 -30.19 9.73 27.18
C THR A 667 -29.67 8.62 26.27
N VAL A 668 -28.78 8.96 25.31
CA VAL A 668 -28.16 7.99 24.40
C VAL A 668 -27.23 7.02 25.15
N ARG A 669 -26.48 7.50 26.14
CA ARG A 669 -25.51 6.74 26.96
C ARG A 669 -24.53 5.92 26.11
N PRO A 670 -23.84 6.50 25.15
CA PRO A 670 -22.97 5.75 24.27
C PRO A 670 -21.72 5.28 25.02
N LYS A 671 -21.25 4.08 24.68
CA LYS A 671 -19.97 3.51 25.12
C LYS A 671 -18.80 4.05 24.28
N LEU A 672 -19.10 4.58 23.09
CA LEU A 672 -18.15 5.20 22.17
C LEU A 672 -18.84 6.29 21.37
N ALA A 673 -18.20 7.45 21.29
CA ALA A 673 -18.57 8.53 20.39
C ALA A 673 -17.61 8.53 19.19
N VAL A 674 -18.14 8.53 17.98
CA VAL A 674 -17.37 8.62 16.74
C VAL A 674 -17.65 9.97 16.09
N ILE A 675 -16.59 10.70 15.75
CA ILE A 675 -16.66 12.00 15.07
C ILE A 675 -16.03 11.85 13.69
N SER A 676 -16.84 11.96 12.64
CA SER A 676 -16.35 12.06 11.27
C SER A 676 -15.94 13.50 10.99
N VAL A 677 -14.66 13.73 10.73
CA VAL A 677 -14.13 15.09 10.55
C VAL A 677 -12.82 15.04 9.77
N GLY A 678 -12.56 16.05 8.95
CA GLY A 678 -11.35 16.14 8.13
C GLY A 678 -10.14 16.66 8.88
N LEU A 679 -8.98 16.10 8.58
CA LEU A 679 -7.70 16.61 9.09
C LEU A 679 -7.50 18.06 8.63
N ARG A 680 -7.20 18.97 9.57
CA ARG A 680 -6.98 20.40 9.31
C ARG A 680 -8.19 21.07 8.59
N ASN A 681 -9.42 20.68 8.96
CA ASN A 681 -10.62 21.29 8.40
C ASN A 681 -10.71 22.78 8.72
N GLU A 682 -11.36 23.52 7.82
CA GLU A 682 -11.48 24.99 7.91
C GLU A 682 -12.57 25.45 8.89
N TYR A 683 -13.46 24.54 9.30
CA TYR A 683 -14.59 24.81 10.20
C TYR A 683 -14.21 24.80 11.68
N GLY A 684 -12.99 24.33 12.02
CA GLY A 684 -12.53 24.17 13.41
C GLY A 684 -13.23 23.04 14.15
N HIS A 685 -13.87 22.09 13.44
CA HIS A 685 -14.50 20.91 14.03
C HIS A 685 -13.45 19.86 14.44
N PRO A 686 -13.70 19.06 15.50
CA PRO A 686 -14.75 19.24 16.49
C PRO A 686 -14.44 20.40 17.43
N HIS A 687 -15.46 21.17 17.82
CA HIS A 687 -15.30 22.28 18.77
C HIS A 687 -15.00 21.76 20.19
N HIS A 688 -14.21 22.54 20.95
CA HIS A 688 -13.85 22.20 22.32
C HIS A 688 -15.06 21.95 23.21
N GLN A 689 -16.13 22.76 23.07
CA GLN A 689 -17.34 22.61 23.86
C GLN A 689 -17.98 21.23 23.70
N THR A 690 -17.94 20.65 22.50
CA THR A 690 -18.48 19.30 22.26
C THR A 690 -17.57 18.23 22.85
N LEU A 691 -16.26 18.37 22.69
CA LEU A 691 -15.30 17.46 23.32
C LEU A 691 -15.41 17.51 24.85
N ASP A 692 -15.57 18.69 25.44
CA ASP A 692 -15.73 18.85 26.89
C ASP A 692 -17.00 18.19 27.43
N ARG A 693 -18.14 18.28 26.67
CA ARG A 693 -19.37 17.58 27.04
C ARG A 693 -19.21 16.06 27.05
N LEU A 694 -18.55 15.53 26.04
CA LEU A 694 -18.24 14.08 25.95
C LEU A 694 -17.30 13.63 27.06
N ASN A 695 -16.21 14.40 27.30
CA ASN A 695 -15.22 14.10 28.33
C ASN A 695 -15.82 14.17 29.76
N LYS A 696 -16.67 15.15 30.05
CA LYS A 696 -17.38 15.26 31.33
C LYS A 696 -18.27 14.06 31.66
N LEU A 697 -18.76 13.38 30.62
CA LEU A 697 -19.56 12.16 30.74
C LEU A 697 -18.70 10.88 30.64
N ASN A 698 -17.38 11.00 30.60
CA ASN A 698 -16.42 9.89 30.42
C ASN A 698 -16.74 9.03 29.20
N ILE A 699 -17.21 9.62 28.11
CA ILE A 699 -17.50 8.91 26.88
C ILE A 699 -16.20 8.86 26.03
N PRO A 700 -15.67 7.68 25.73
CA PRO A 700 -14.51 7.53 24.84
C PRO A 700 -14.80 8.10 23.46
N ILE A 701 -13.81 8.78 22.87
CA ILE A 701 -13.94 9.47 21.58
C ILE A 701 -12.96 8.85 20.59
N LYS A 702 -13.44 8.56 19.38
CA LYS A 702 -12.65 8.25 18.20
C LYS A 702 -12.97 9.26 17.09
N ARG A 703 -11.94 9.73 16.37
CA ARG A 703 -12.07 10.79 15.38
C ARG A 703 -11.39 10.38 14.07
N THR A 704 -12.08 10.55 12.93
CA THR A 704 -11.50 10.13 11.62
C THR A 704 -10.24 10.93 11.24
N ASP A 705 -10.12 12.20 11.64
CA ASP A 705 -8.93 13.01 11.38
C ASP A 705 -7.67 12.55 12.14
N LEU A 706 -7.84 11.99 13.34
CA LEU A 706 -6.73 11.50 14.17
C LEU A 706 -6.53 9.99 14.06
N ASP A 707 -7.64 9.25 14.08
CA ASP A 707 -7.66 7.78 14.15
C ASP A 707 -7.77 7.11 12.76
N GLY A 708 -8.14 7.85 11.72
CA GLY A 708 -8.48 7.32 10.40
C GLY A 708 -9.83 6.62 10.42
N ASN A 709 -10.05 5.68 9.51
CA ASN A 709 -11.23 4.83 9.45
C ASN A 709 -11.42 4.09 10.76
N ILE A 710 -12.63 4.15 11.30
CA ILE A 710 -12.99 3.43 12.54
C ILE A 710 -13.83 2.23 12.14
N GLU A 711 -13.28 1.04 12.32
CA GLU A 711 -13.92 -0.21 11.98
C GLU A 711 -14.50 -0.87 13.22
N VAL A 712 -15.78 -1.22 13.16
CA VAL A 712 -16.46 -2.07 14.13
C VAL A 712 -16.72 -3.41 13.47
N VAL A 713 -16.14 -4.47 14.01
CA VAL A 713 -16.36 -5.84 13.56
C VAL A 713 -17.31 -6.51 14.54
N SER A 714 -18.45 -6.96 14.05
CA SER A 714 -19.48 -7.60 14.86
C SER A 714 -19.82 -9.00 14.34
N SER A 715 -19.79 -9.97 15.22
CA SER A 715 -20.28 -11.33 15.01
C SER A 715 -21.27 -11.72 16.09
N LYS A 716 -21.89 -12.89 15.99
CA LYS A 716 -22.79 -13.38 17.05
C LYS A 716 -22.11 -13.55 18.41
N PHE A 717 -20.78 -13.77 18.40
CA PHE A 717 -20.04 -14.13 19.61
C PHE A 717 -19.18 -13.00 20.15
N PHE A 718 -18.60 -12.18 19.27
CA PHE A 718 -17.61 -11.18 19.63
C PHE A 718 -17.81 -9.89 18.87
N ASN A 719 -17.47 -8.79 19.53
CA ASN A 719 -17.41 -7.47 18.93
C ASN A 719 -16.03 -6.86 19.18
N SER A 720 -15.51 -6.15 18.20
CA SER A 720 -14.23 -5.44 18.31
C SER A 720 -14.30 -4.11 17.60
N ILE A 721 -13.64 -3.10 18.15
CA ILE A 721 -13.54 -1.75 17.59
C ILE A 721 -12.07 -1.43 17.39
N ARG A 722 -11.72 -0.96 16.21
CA ARG A 722 -10.35 -0.55 15.86
C ARG A 722 -10.37 0.69 14.99
N ALA A 723 -9.47 1.61 15.28
CA ALA A 723 -9.15 2.68 14.34
C ALA A 723 -8.00 2.23 13.40
N ASN A 724 -8.00 2.70 12.15
CA ASN A 724 -7.02 2.28 11.16
C ASN A 724 -5.58 2.67 11.55
N ARG A 725 -5.43 3.77 12.32
CA ARG A 725 -4.13 4.22 12.82
C ARG A 725 -3.69 3.56 14.12
N ASP A 726 -4.57 2.78 14.75
CA ASP A 726 -4.22 1.96 15.91
C ASP A 726 -3.42 0.72 15.48
N LYS A 727 -2.55 0.25 16.37
CA LYS A 727 -1.89 -1.05 16.19
C LYS A 727 -2.89 -2.18 16.44
N TYR A 728 -2.74 -3.30 15.73
CA TYR A 728 -3.58 -4.49 15.92
C TYR A 728 -3.47 -5.02 17.34
N SER A 729 -4.62 -5.16 18.02
CA SER A 729 -4.72 -5.94 19.24
C SER A 729 -4.97 -7.43 18.91
N ILE A 730 -4.64 -8.32 19.83
CA ILE A 730 -4.92 -9.76 19.68
C ILE A 730 -6.42 -9.99 19.49
N ILE A 731 -7.26 -9.32 20.29
CA ILE A 731 -8.72 -9.49 20.23
C ILE A 731 -9.24 -9.10 18.85
N HIS A 732 -8.84 -7.93 18.32
CA HIS A 732 -9.29 -7.49 17.02
C HIS A 732 -8.86 -8.46 15.90
N PHE A 733 -7.60 -8.92 15.93
CA PHE A 733 -7.07 -9.89 14.98
C PHE A 733 -7.86 -11.21 15.02
N LEU A 734 -8.15 -11.73 16.22
CA LEU A 734 -8.92 -12.98 16.39
C LEU A 734 -10.35 -12.84 15.88
N VAL A 735 -11.01 -11.70 16.10
CA VAL A 735 -12.37 -11.46 15.64
C VAL A 735 -12.42 -11.25 14.12
N GLU A 736 -11.48 -10.51 13.56
CA GLU A 736 -11.41 -10.27 12.12
C GLU A 736 -11.11 -11.55 11.33
N GLU A 737 -10.16 -12.37 11.82
CA GLU A 737 -9.67 -13.56 11.13
C GLU A 737 -10.33 -14.86 11.65
N GLN A 738 -11.40 -14.79 12.48
CA GLN A 738 -11.99 -15.96 13.13
C GLN A 738 -12.32 -17.09 12.15
N ASN A 739 -12.90 -16.80 10.99
CA ASN A 739 -13.27 -17.81 10.01
C ASN A 739 -12.03 -18.41 9.31
N SER A 740 -10.99 -17.63 9.09
CA SER A 740 -9.69 -18.10 8.58
C SER A 740 -8.96 -18.97 9.60
N ILE A 741 -9.06 -18.62 10.89
CA ILE A 741 -8.48 -19.42 12.00
C ILE A 741 -9.19 -20.76 12.12
N ILE A 742 -10.53 -20.78 12.12
CA ILE A 742 -11.33 -22.01 12.16
C ILE A 742 -10.94 -22.91 10.98
N THR A 743 -10.84 -22.35 9.78
CA THR A 743 -10.41 -23.09 8.59
C THR A 743 -9.04 -23.72 8.78
N THR A 744 -8.08 -22.97 9.33
CA THR A 744 -6.73 -23.46 9.61
C THR A 744 -6.72 -24.60 10.60
N VAL A 745 -7.51 -24.48 11.70
CA VAL A 745 -7.67 -25.53 12.71
C VAL A 745 -8.29 -26.79 12.11
N VAL A 746 -9.32 -26.65 11.28
CA VAL A 746 -9.96 -27.80 10.60
C VAL A 746 -8.97 -28.49 9.67
N ILE A 747 -8.16 -27.76 8.92
CA ILE A 747 -7.10 -28.31 8.09
C ILE A 747 -6.07 -29.07 8.93
N LEU A 748 -5.63 -28.52 10.06
CA LEU A 748 -4.67 -29.15 10.96
C LEU A 748 -5.24 -30.41 11.60
N LEU A 749 -6.52 -30.41 12.03
CA LEU A 749 -7.21 -31.60 12.56
C LEU A 749 -7.38 -32.69 11.50
N TYR A 750 -7.67 -32.30 10.27
CA TYR A 750 -7.72 -33.24 9.14
C TYR A 750 -6.36 -33.92 8.88
N PHE A 751 -5.25 -33.17 9.04
CA PHE A 751 -3.89 -33.72 9.02
C PHE A 751 -3.67 -34.74 10.14
N LYS A 752 -4.02 -34.37 11.38
CA LYS A 752 -3.83 -35.23 12.55
C LYS A 752 -4.58 -36.56 12.43
N ASN A 753 -5.83 -36.55 11.94
CA ASN A 753 -6.65 -37.75 11.82
C ASN A 753 -6.23 -38.72 10.71
N ARG A 754 -5.42 -38.27 9.73
CA ARG A 754 -4.89 -39.14 8.65
C ARG A 754 -3.51 -39.75 8.96
N GLY A 755 -3.10 -39.84 10.21
CA GLY A 755 -1.98 -40.67 10.64
C GLY A 755 -0.59 -40.05 10.42
N VAL A 756 -0.47 -38.72 10.48
CA VAL A 756 0.85 -38.08 10.66
C VAL A 756 1.22 -38.24 12.14
N LYS A 757 1.63 -39.45 12.51
CA LYS A 757 2.27 -39.68 13.79
C LYS A 757 3.55 -38.85 13.86
N ASN A 758 3.58 -37.91 14.80
CA ASN A 758 4.78 -37.26 15.38
C ASN A 758 5.97 -37.01 14.46
N GLY A 759 5.90 -35.99 13.60
CA GLY A 759 7.02 -35.62 12.73
C GLY A 759 7.15 -34.15 12.39
N PHE A 760 6.33 -33.27 12.99
CA PHE A 760 6.40 -31.81 12.72
C PHE A 760 7.46 -31.09 13.54
N PHE A 761 8.12 -31.76 14.49
CA PHE A 761 9.22 -31.20 15.27
C PHE A 761 10.48 -32.01 15.05
N ILE A 762 11.45 -31.39 14.37
CA ILE A 762 12.88 -31.71 14.37
C ILE A 762 13.25 -33.04 13.73
N GLY A 763 13.34 -33.06 12.41
CA GLY A 763 14.20 -34.03 11.69
C GLY A 763 15.59 -33.42 11.51
N GLU A 764 16.59 -33.98 12.18
CA GLU A 764 17.99 -33.74 11.84
C GLU A 764 18.24 -34.15 10.38
N THR A 765 18.31 -33.19 9.48
CA THR A 765 18.79 -33.42 8.13
C THR A 765 20.32 -33.47 8.15
N LYS A 766 20.88 -34.65 8.15
CA LYS A 766 22.23 -34.87 7.62
C LYS A 766 22.16 -34.50 6.12
N ILE A 767 22.64 -33.31 5.81
CA ILE A 767 22.91 -32.87 4.43
C ILE A 767 24.28 -33.43 4.09
N ARG A 768 24.33 -34.42 3.19
CA ARG A 768 25.53 -34.76 2.40
C ARG A 768 25.59 -33.81 1.21
#